data_4ee91bdb23bae91bcf8d5d6f75621078
#
_entry.id   4ee91bdb23bae91bcf8d5d6f75621078
#
_cell.length_a   1.000
_cell.length_b   1.000
_cell.length_c   1.000
_cell.angle_alpha   90.00
_cell.angle_beta   90.00
_cell.angle_gamma   90.00
#
_symmetry.space_group_name_H-M   'P 1'
#
loop_
_entity.id
_entity.type
_entity.pdbx_description
1 polymer ?
#
loop_
_entity_poly.entity_id
_entity_poly.type
_entity_poly.pdbx_seq_one_letter_code
_entity_poly.pdbx_strand_id
1 'polypeptide(L)'
;MTKGDIPSVYQPQAVEEQWYSYWEKNGFFGAQVNPEQKPYCIVMPPPNVTGQLHMGHALDYTLQDILIRWRRMQGYSSLWMPGTDHAGIATQAKVEEQLREDGTNRYEIGREDFLRRAWAWKEQYGDVITTQLRRLGASCDWQRERFTMDEGCSEAVQEVFIKLYERGLIYRDYYITNWCPRCHTTISDIEVEHIEEPGHFYYLKYPYKNRNDHVIVATTRPETMLGDTAVAVHPEDERYAGLIGEMLILPLVGREMPLIADEYVDPSFGTGAVKITPAHDPNDFEIGHRHDLEQIIVIDKEGKMSEAAGAAYHGLDRYECRRKILEDLDAQGYLLKIEDLSHGVGHCYRCNTVIEPMLSRQWFVKMKPLADPAVAAAKNGGVEFVPKRFTKVYLNWMENIRDWCISRQLWWGHRIPVWYCEDCEEMIVSKTPVTQCPVCGSSSTFQDPDVLDTWFSSALWPFSTLGWPENTMDLGYYYPTNVLVTGRDIIFFWVARMIFSGLEFMDDVPFKEVFIHGMVLDAQGRKMSKSLGNGVDPIDVITSHGADSLRFMLVTGNTPGNDLRFNFEKLDGARNFANKLWNASRFALMNLADYEDKAPTGDFTLADRWIISRFNRVAKEVTGQLEAYELGEAARELYEFIWNEFCDWYIELVKPRLYGKTTTEDRYTAQWVLTKVLRETLELLHPFMPFITEEIWQRIPGRQGQTIMNALWPFTEGNPTDDEAESRMGILMEVTKAIRHIRSEMNVPPGRQVEALLEAPGEDFRQILEQDVEYIQNLAAAKVEIHPALAEKPEQAAHAVTRGAEVFIPLKGLIDIDQESARLRKELASIEKDLARVQGKLNNQGFLSKAPPEVIEKEKKKANELTDKQSAIRDRLSVLVK
;
A
#
# COMPACT_ATOMS: atom_id res chain seq x y z
N MET A 1 -33.41 -19.26 -13.18
CA MET A 1 -33.29 -19.83 -11.82
C MET A 1 -34.63 -19.65 -11.11
N THR A 2 -35.23 -20.70 -10.62
CA THR A 2 -36.46 -20.66 -9.82
C THR A 2 -36.23 -19.78 -8.60
N LYS A 3 -37.27 -19.05 -8.15
CA LYS A 3 -37.31 -18.28 -6.87
C LYS A 3 -37.04 -19.25 -5.71
N GLY A 4 -35.75 -19.65 -5.54
CA GLY A 4 -35.30 -20.55 -4.50
C GLY A 4 -34.99 -19.81 -3.22
N ASP A 5 -35.21 -20.44 -2.10
CA ASP A 5 -34.88 -19.93 -0.76
C ASP A 5 -33.41 -19.47 -0.71
N ILE A 6 -33.19 -18.21 -0.33
CA ILE A 6 -31.86 -17.68 -0.08
C ILE A 6 -31.31 -18.37 1.17
N PRO A 7 -30.10 -18.96 1.13
CA PRO A 7 -29.48 -19.59 2.30
C PRO A 7 -29.45 -18.68 3.51
N SER A 8 -29.54 -19.25 4.71
CA SER A 8 -29.52 -18.48 5.96
C SER A 8 -28.13 -17.87 6.27
N VAL A 9 -27.08 -18.38 5.65
CA VAL A 9 -25.70 -17.95 5.80
C VAL A 9 -25.11 -17.69 4.43
N TYR A 10 -24.40 -16.58 4.26
CA TYR A 10 -23.64 -16.26 3.07
C TYR A 10 -22.45 -17.21 2.93
N GLN A 11 -22.26 -17.77 1.76
CA GLN A 11 -21.16 -18.68 1.41
C GLN A 11 -20.35 -18.07 0.27
N PRO A 12 -19.31 -17.28 0.56
CA PRO A 12 -18.58 -16.52 -0.46
C PRO A 12 -17.95 -17.39 -1.54
N GLN A 13 -17.38 -18.55 -1.22
CA GLN A 13 -16.60 -19.36 -2.15
C GLN A 13 -17.38 -19.77 -3.39
N ALA A 14 -18.64 -20.21 -3.20
CA ALA A 14 -19.50 -20.62 -4.31
C ALA A 14 -19.97 -19.42 -5.16
N VAL A 15 -20.19 -18.28 -4.51
CA VAL A 15 -20.66 -17.04 -5.14
C VAL A 15 -19.56 -16.38 -5.95
N GLU A 16 -18.34 -16.32 -5.41
CA GLU A 16 -17.18 -15.65 -6.00
C GLU A 16 -16.77 -16.29 -7.33
N GLU A 17 -16.62 -17.61 -7.38
CA GLU A 17 -16.24 -18.34 -8.60
C GLU A 17 -17.31 -18.20 -9.68
N GLN A 18 -18.60 -18.30 -9.30
CA GLN A 18 -19.73 -18.18 -10.23
C GLN A 18 -19.74 -16.80 -10.88
N TRP A 19 -19.71 -15.73 -10.09
CA TRP A 19 -19.85 -14.37 -10.62
C TRP A 19 -18.62 -13.91 -11.37
N TYR A 20 -17.42 -14.24 -10.91
CA TYR A 20 -16.21 -13.86 -11.63
C TYR A 20 -16.21 -14.49 -13.03
N SER A 21 -16.50 -15.79 -13.12
CA SER A 21 -16.63 -16.50 -14.40
C SER A 21 -17.73 -15.92 -15.29
N TYR A 22 -18.84 -15.48 -14.71
CA TYR A 22 -19.92 -14.84 -15.43
C TYR A 22 -19.49 -13.49 -16.02
N TRP A 23 -18.84 -12.64 -15.24
CA TRP A 23 -18.37 -11.33 -15.69
C TRP A 23 -17.34 -11.45 -16.82
N GLU A 24 -16.34 -12.30 -16.63
CA GLU A 24 -15.26 -12.52 -17.62
C GLU A 24 -15.80 -13.08 -18.94
N LYS A 25 -16.63 -14.10 -18.90
CA LYS A 25 -17.22 -14.73 -20.10
C LYS A 25 -18.13 -13.81 -20.90
N ASN A 26 -18.80 -12.86 -20.24
CA ASN A 26 -19.66 -11.89 -20.91
C ASN A 26 -18.92 -10.59 -21.27
N GLY A 27 -17.62 -10.50 -21.02
CA GLY A 27 -16.79 -9.37 -21.42
C GLY A 27 -17.07 -8.06 -20.67
N PHE A 28 -17.64 -8.11 -19.46
CA PHE A 28 -18.01 -6.92 -18.71
C PHE A 28 -16.80 -6.09 -18.18
N PHE A 29 -15.61 -6.67 -18.23
CA PHE A 29 -14.36 -5.97 -17.87
C PHE A 29 -13.76 -5.18 -19.03
N GLY A 30 -14.11 -5.55 -20.27
CA GLY A 30 -13.55 -4.96 -21.48
C GLY A 30 -13.92 -3.48 -21.65
N ALA A 31 -12.94 -2.68 -21.97
CA ALA A 31 -13.12 -1.28 -22.35
C ALA A 31 -13.13 -1.11 -23.87
N GLN A 32 -13.86 -0.12 -24.35
CA GLN A 32 -13.93 0.18 -25.78
C GLN A 32 -13.68 1.67 -26.03
N VAL A 33 -12.92 1.96 -27.07
CA VAL A 33 -12.79 3.33 -27.56
C VAL A 33 -14.15 3.80 -28.04
N ASN A 34 -14.73 4.75 -27.32
CA ASN A 34 -16.02 5.34 -27.60
C ASN A 34 -15.99 6.88 -27.43
N PRO A 35 -15.98 7.67 -28.52
CA PRO A 35 -15.91 9.12 -28.44
C PRO A 35 -17.08 9.78 -27.68
N GLU A 36 -18.20 9.08 -27.50
CA GLU A 36 -19.35 9.58 -26.74
C GLU A 36 -19.19 9.41 -25.23
N GLN A 37 -18.23 8.60 -24.79
CA GLN A 37 -17.93 8.38 -23.38
C GLN A 37 -16.60 9.05 -23.00
N LYS A 38 -16.48 9.46 -21.77
CA LYS A 38 -15.19 9.93 -21.23
C LYS A 38 -14.30 8.72 -20.94
N PRO A 39 -13.01 8.76 -21.34
CA PRO A 39 -12.07 7.70 -20.93
C PRO A 39 -11.74 7.80 -19.45
N TYR A 40 -11.55 6.63 -18.84
CA TYR A 40 -10.93 6.51 -17.53
C TYR A 40 -9.98 5.31 -17.56
N CYS A 41 -8.70 5.58 -17.45
CA CYS A 41 -7.66 4.55 -17.55
C CYS A 41 -6.78 4.51 -16.31
N ILE A 42 -6.56 3.31 -15.80
CA ILE A 42 -5.52 2.99 -14.82
C ILE A 42 -4.61 1.92 -15.44
N VAL A 43 -3.32 2.17 -15.48
CA VAL A 43 -2.34 1.12 -15.76
C VAL A 43 -1.93 0.48 -14.44
N MET A 44 -2.14 -0.83 -14.34
CA MET A 44 -1.78 -1.59 -13.14
C MET A 44 -0.28 -1.55 -12.91
N PRO A 45 0.22 -1.30 -11.68
CA PRO A 45 1.61 -1.60 -11.36
C PRO A 45 1.88 -3.08 -11.66
N PRO A 46 2.70 -3.40 -12.68
CA PRO A 46 2.84 -4.78 -13.10
C PRO A 46 3.59 -5.58 -12.03
N PRO A 47 2.99 -6.62 -11.44
CA PRO A 47 3.67 -7.40 -10.42
C PRO A 47 4.84 -8.19 -11.03
N ASN A 48 5.92 -8.27 -10.26
CA ASN A 48 7.12 -9.02 -10.62
C ASN A 48 6.84 -10.52 -10.70
N VAL A 49 7.24 -11.20 -11.77
CA VAL A 49 7.07 -12.66 -11.94
C VAL A 49 8.03 -13.47 -11.04
N THR A 50 8.19 -13.05 -9.79
CA THR A 50 9.12 -13.66 -8.81
C THR A 50 8.46 -14.58 -7.81
N GLY A 51 7.13 -14.67 -7.82
CA GLY A 51 6.34 -15.50 -6.90
C GLY A 51 4.89 -15.08 -6.79
N GLN A 52 4.27 -15.42 -5.67
CA GLN A 52 2.87 -15.13 -5.38
C GLN A 52 2.68 -13.68 -4.90
N LEU A 53 1.48 -13.15 -5.09
CA LEU A 53 1.06 -11.85 -4.55
C LEU A 53 1.05 -11.89 -3.01
N HIS A 54 1.27 -10.73 -2.41
CA HIS A 54 1.21 -10.52 -0.97
C HIS A 54 0.15 -9.45 -0.61
N MET A 55 -0.09 -9.23 0.69
CA MET A 55 -1.12 -8.29 1.17
C MET A 55 -0.97 -6.85 0.64
N GLY A 56 0.26 -6.39 0.38
CA GLY A 56 0.49 -5.09 -0.25
C GLY A 56 -0.11 -5.01 -1.65
N HIS A 57 0.06 -6.06 -2.46
CA HIS A 57 -0.59 -6.16 -3.77
C HIS A 57 -2.13 -6.22 -3.64
N ALA A 58 -2.64 -6.99 -2.65
CA ALA A 58 -4.09 -7.06 -2.45
C ALA A 58 -4.69 -5.69 -2.09
N LEU A 59 -3.99 -4.87 -1.30
CA LEU A 59 -4.40 -3.49 -1.03
C LEU A 59 -4.37 -2.65 -2.30
N ASP A 60 -3.24 -2.59 -2.98
CA ASP A 60 -3.01 -1.78 -4.17
C ASP A 60 -4.07 -2.05 -5.26
N TYR A 61 -4.29 -3.31 -5.59
CA TYR A 61 -5.26 -3.69 -6.61
C TYR A 61 -6.72 -3.52 -6.17
N THR A 62 -7.01 -3.64 -4.87
CA THR A 62 -8.35 -3.34 -4.36
C THR A 62 -8.68 -1.85 -4.52
N LEU A 63 -7.74 -0.96 -4.24
CA LEU A 63 -7.95 0.48 -4.41
C LEU A 63 -8.19 0.85 -5.88
N GLN A 64 -7.44 0.27 -6.80
CA GLN A 64 -7.61 0.47 -8.24
C GLN A 64 -8.96 -0.06 -8.73
N ASP A 65 -9.34 -1.28 -8.33
CA ASP A 65 -10.60 -1.90 -8.75
C ASP A 65 -11.82 -1.10 -8.28
N ILE A 66 -11.78 -0.53 -7.07
CA ILE A 66 -12.84 0.35 -6.57
C ILE A 66 -13.02 1.56 -7.50
N LEU A 67 -11.94 2.23 -7.88
CA LEU A 67 -11.97 3.39 -8.75
C LEU A 67 -12.49 3.02 -10.15
N ILE A 68 -12.04 1.90 -10.70
CA ILE A 68 -12.47 1.40 -12.02
C ILE A 68 -13.95 1.04 -12.02
N ARG A 69 -14.44 0.29 -11.02
CA ARG A 69 -15.85 -0.09 -10.91
C ARG A 69 -16.73 1.14 -10.74
N TRP A 70 -16.35 2.05 -9.86
CA TRP A 70 -17.06 3.30 -9.65
C TRP A 70 -17.19 4.14 -10.94
N ARG A 71 -16.08 4.37 -11.66
CA ARG A 71 -16.10 5.12 -12.92
C ARG A 71 -16.89 4.42 -14.02
N ARG A 72 -16.82 3.09 -14.08
CA ARG A 72 -17.64 2.29 -15.01
C ARG A 72 -19.13 2.51 -14.75
N MET A 73 -19.56 2.49 -13.49
CA MET A 73 -20.96 2.77 -13.10
C MET A 73 -21.37 4.23 -13.36
N GLN A 74 -20.42 5.16 -13.44
CA GLN A 74 -20.67 6.54 -13.88
C GLN A 74 -20.74 6.69 -15.41
N GLY A 75 -20.61 5.61 -16.16
CA GLY A 75 -20.71 5.61 -17.63
C GLY A 75 -19.42 5.97 -18.37
N TYR A 76 -18.25 5.99 -17.68
CA TYR A 76 -16.96 6.14 -18.35
C TYR A 76 -16.60 4.88 -19.13
N SER A 77 -15.87 5.06 -20.25
CA SER A 77 -15.10 3.94 -20.84
C SER A 77 -13.90 3.66 -19.95
N SER A 78 -14.06 2.70 -19.03
CA SER A 78 -13.09 2.44 -17.97
C SER A 78 -12.16 1.29 -18.33
N LEU A 79 -10.89 1.60 -18.60
CA LEU A 79 -9.83 0.63 -18.89
C LEU A 79 -8.95 0.44 -17.65
N TRP A 80 -8.94 -0.78 -17.11
CA TRP A 80 -7.89 -1.20 -16.19
C TRP A 80 -6.94 -2.13 -16.93
N MET A 81 -5.76 -1.59 -17.28
CA MET A 81 -4.73 -2.29 -18.06
C MET A 81 -3.93 -3.23 -17.16
N PRO A 82 -4.09 -4.56 -17.30
CA PRO A 82 -3.30 -5.52 -16.53
C PRO A 82 -1.96 -5.82 -17.20
N GLY A 83 -1.03 -6.36 -16.42
CA GLY A 83 0.21 -6.91 -16.94
C GLY A 83 1.15 -7.36 -15.84
N THR A 84 2.32 -7.87 -16.25
CA THR A 84 3.38 -8.37 -15.37
C THR A 84 4.74 -7.82 -15.77
N ASP A 85 5.64 -7.68 -14.79
CA ASP A 85 7.02 -7.23 -15.02
C ASP A 85 7.98 -8.41 -15.03
N HIS A 86 8.93 -8.38 -15.98
CA HIS A 86 9.98 -9.38 -16.07
C HIS A 86 10.98 -9.34 -14.91
N ALA A 87 11.07 -8.22 -14.21
CA ALA A 87 11.83 -8.04 -12.96
C ALA A 87 13.28 -8.55 -13.03
N GLY A 88 14.05 -8.10 -14.00
CA GLY A 88 15.40 -8.49 -14.38
C GLY A 88 16.22 -9.25 -13.33
N ILE A 89 16.86 -8.52 -12.38
CA ILE A 89 17.70 -9.13 -11.31
C ILE A 89 16.89 -10.13 -10.46
N ALA A 90 15.66 -9.78 -10.14
CA ALA A 90 14.86 -10.55 -9.19
C ALA A 90 14.44 -11.92 -9.76
N THR A 91 13.98 -11.97 -10.99
CA THR A 91 13.61 -13.20 -11.69
C THR A 91 14.85 -14.04 -12.00
N GLN A 92 15.93 -13.41 -12.49
CA GLN A 92 17.17 -14.12 -12.72
C GLN A 92 17.70 -14.82 -11.44
N ALA A 93 17.69 -14.11 -10.29
CA ALA A 93 18.12 -14.66 -9.02
C ALA A 93 17.29 -15.90 -8.60
N LYS A 94 15.98 -15.91 -8.92
CA LYS A 94 15.11 -17.06 -8.64
C LYS A 94 15.42 -18.26 -9.54
N VAL A 95 15.64 -18.02 -10.82
CA VAL A 95 16.06 -19.08 -11.75
C VAL A 95 17.44 -19.64 -11.37
N GLU A 96 18.38 -18.80 -10.95
CA GLU A 96 19.70 -19.23 -10.45
C GLU A 96 19.59 -20.00 -9.12
N GLU A 97 18.63 -19.66 -8.26
CA GLU A 97 18.35 -20.42 -7.03
C GLU A 97 17.90 -21.86 -7.37
N GLN A 98 17.00 -22.00 -8.35
CA GLN A 98 16.56 -23.30 -8.85
C GLN A 98 17.70 -24.09 -9.50
N LEU A 99 18.55 -23.44 -10.29
CA LEU A 99 19.74 -24.10 -10.89
C LEU A 99 20.70 -24.64 -9.83
N ARG A 100 20.90 -23.91 -8.73
CA ARG A 100 21.74 -24.37 -7.60
C ARG A 100 21.13 -25.57 -6.89
N GLU A 101 19.82 -25.62 -6.75
CA GLU A 101 19.10 -26.78 -6.22
C GLU A 101 19.24 -27.99 -7.15
N ASP A 102 19.27 -27.77 -8.47
CA ASP A 102 19.55 -28.79 -9.49
C ASP A 102 21.05 -29.19 -9.55
N GLY A 103 21.93 -28.55 -8.77
CA GLY A 103 23.38 -28.84 -8.71
C GLY A 103 24.17 -28.24 -9.87
N THR A 104 23.67 -27.22 -10.56
CA THR A 104 24.33 -26.56 -11.71
C THR A 104 24.26 -25.02 -11.58
N ASN A 105 24.81 -24.31 -12.56
CA ASN A 105 24.78 -22.86 -12.61
C ASN A 105 24.60 -22.35 -14.07
N ARG A 106 24.31 -21.05 -14.23
CA ARG A 106 24.03 -20.45 -15.55
C ARG A 106 25.20 -20.58 -16.54
N TYR A 107 26.43 -20.54 -16.08
CA TYR A 107 27.61 -20.61 -16.94
C TYR A 107 27.82 -22.00 -17.52
N GLU A 108 27.45 -23.04 -16.79
CA GLU A 108 27.52 -24.43 -17.26
C GLU A 108 26.45 -24.75 -18.30
N ILE A 109 25.22 -24.23 -18.14
CA ILE A 109 24.14 -24.50 -19.08
C ILE A 109 24.14 -23.57 -20.31
N GLY A 110 24.81 -22.40 -20.21
CA GLY A 110 24.83 -21.39 -21.26
C GLY A 110 23.59 -20.49 -21.33
N ARG A 111 23.73 -19.37 -22.07
CA ARG A 111 22.71 -18.29 -22.11
C ARG A 111 21.37 -18.75 -22.67
N GLU A 112 21.38 -19.56 -23.74
CA GLU A 112 20.13 -19.99 -24.39
C GLU A 112 19.28 -20.87 -23.49
N ASP A 113 19.90 -21.85 -22.82
CA ASP A 113 19.21 -22.75 -21.89
C ASP A 113 18.75 -22.02 -20.64
N PHE A 114 19.52 -21.07 -20.15
CA PHE A 114 19.11 -20.21 -19.05
C PHE A 114 17.87 -19.39 -19.42
N LEU A 115 17.84 -18.74 -20.58
CA LEU A 115 16.70 -17.95 -21.06
C LEU A 115 15.46 -18.82 -21.24
N ARG A 116 15.61 -20.04 -21.75
CA ARG A 116 14.49 -20.99 -21.86
C ARG A 116 13.87 -21.29 -20.52
N ARG A 117 14.69 -21.50 -19.48
CA ARG A 117 14.21 -21.70 -18.11
C ARG A 117 13.56 -20.43 -17.53
N ALA A 118 14.09 -19.25 -17.79
CA ALA A 118 13.52 -18.00 -17.35
C ALA A 118 12.15 -17.73 -18.00
N TRP A 119 11.96 -18.04 -19.28
CA TRP A 119 10.65 -17.98 -19.94
C TRP A 119 9.65 -18.97 -19.36
N ALA A 120 10.04 -20.20 -19.09
CA ALA A 120 9.18 -21.20 -18.44
C ALA A 120 8.78 -20.75 -17.01
N TRP A 121 9.71 -20.15 -16.27
CA TRP A 121 9.44 -19.53 -14.99
C TRP A 121 8.38 -18.42 -15.10
N LYS A 122 8.53 -17.51 -16.07
CA LYS A 122 7.55 -16.44 -16.35
C LYS A 122 6.16 -16.98 -16.64
N GLU A 123 6.05 -18.01 -17.47
CA GLU A 123 4.76 -18.64 -17.78
C GLU A 123 4.11 -19.19 -16.52
N GLN A 124 4.83 -19.97 -15.74
CA GLN A 124 4.32 -20.57 -14.51
C GLN A 124 3.83 -19.53 -13.49
N TYR A 125 4.63 -18.51 -13.19
CA TYR A 125 4.30 -17.53 -12.15
C TYR A 125 3.40 -16.40 -12.64
N GLY A 126 3.39 -16.09 -13.92
CA GLY A 126 2.41 -15.20 -14.54
C GLY A 126 0.99 -15.73 -14.36
N ASP A 127 0.77 -17.00 -14.66
CA ASP A 127 -0.53 -17.66 -14.50
C ASP A 127 -0.99 -17.69 -13.02
N VAL A 128 -0.07 -17.91 -12.09
CA VAL A 128 -0.38 -17.85 -10.65
C VAL A 128 -0.85 -16.46 -10.24
N ILE A 129 -0.13 -15.42 -10.65
CA ILE A 129 -0.44 -14.02 -10.34
C ILE A 129 -1.82 -13.64 -10.88
N THR A 130 -2.10 -13.92 -12.15
CA THR A 130 -3.38 -13.57 -12.78
C THR A 130 -4.54 -14.35 -12.16
N THR A 131 -4.32 -15.60 -11.75
CA THR A 131 -5.29 -16.39 -10.99
C THR A 131 -5.58 -15.78 -9.61
N GLN A 132 -4.55 -15.31 -8.90
CA GLN A 132 -4.73 -14.65 -7.61
C GLN A 132 -5.50 -13.33 -7.74
N LEU A 133 -5.23 -12.54 -8.80
CA LEU A 133 -5.99 -11.33 -9.11
C LEU A 133 -7.46 -11.62 -9.40
N ARG A 134 -7.76 -12.67 -10.17
CA ARG A 134 -9.14 -13.13 -10.41
C ARG A 134 -9.84 -13.51 -9.11
N ARG A 135 -9.15 -14.22 -8.24
CA ARG A 135 -9.68 -14.61 -6.92
C ARG A 135 -9.95 -13.39 -6.02
N LEU A 136 -9.16 -12.32 -6.14
CA LEU A 136 -9.39 -11.04 -5.45
C LEU A 136 -10.59 -10.26 -6.03
N GLY A 137 -11.06 -10.61 -7.21
CA GLY A 137 -12.17 -9.95 -7.89
C GLY A 137 -11.75 -8.79 -8.78
N ALA A 138 -10.50 -8.74 -9.22
CA ALA A 138 -9.98 -7.67 -10.07
C ALA A 138 -10.70 -7.62 -11.43
N SER A 139 -11.29 -6.45 -11.77
CA SER A 139 -12.06 -6.25 -13.01
C SER A 139 -11.21 -5.71 -14.15
N CYS A 140 -10.04 -6.33 -14.37
CA CYS A 140 -9.10 -5.98 -15.42
C CYS A 140 -9.60 -6.36 -16.82
N ASP A 141 -9.21 -5.62 -17.82
CA ASP A 141 -9.38 -6.01 -19.23
C ASP A 141 -8.33 -7.04 -19.62
N TRP A 142 -8.60 -8.32 -19.31
CA TRP A 142 -7.69 -9.44 -19.55
C TRP A 142 -7.36 -9.68 -21.03
N GLN A 143 -8.13 -9.14 -21.95
CA GLN A 143 -7.83 -9.22 -23.38
C GLN A 143 -6.66 -8.30 -23.78
N ARG A 144 -6.39 -7.32 -22.94
CA ARG A 144 -5.28 -6.37 -23.10
C ARG A 144 -4.10 -6.66 -22.17
N GLU A 145 -4.02 -7.85 -21.57
CA GLU A 145 -2.92 -8.22 -20.71
C GLU A 145 -1.56 -8.04 -21.41
N ARG A 146 -0.62 -7.38 -20.74
CA ARG A 146 0.72 -7.07 -21.26
C ARG A 146 1.82 -7.68 -20.37
N PHE A 147 2.97 -7.84 -20.98
CA PHE A 147 4.20 -8.23 -20.30
C PHE A 147 5.33 -7.28 -20.72
N THR A 148 6.12 -6.81 -19.77
CA THR A 148 7.17 -5.80 -20.07
C THR A 148 8.19 -6.24 -21.11
N MET A 149 8.30 -7.54 -21.43
CA MET A 149 9.13 -8.09 -22.50
C MET A 149 8.31 -8.70 -23.67
N ASP A 150 7.01 -8.36 -23.80
CA ASP A 150 6.28 -8.70 -25.02
C ASP A 150 6.84 -7.93 -26.24
N GLU A 151 6.43 -8.32 -27.43
CA GLU A 151 6.96 -7.77 -28.68
C GLU A 151 6.79 -6.24 -28.75
N GLY A 152 5.59 -5.72 -28.47
CA GLY A 152 5.32 -4.27 -28.54
C GLY A 152 6.07 -3.46 -27.47
N CYS A 153 6.10 -3.97 -26.22
CA CYS A 153 6.86 -3.32 -25.16
C CYS A 153 8.39 -3.37 -25.43
N SER A 154 8.88 -4.46 -26.03
CA SER A 154 10.30 -4.58 -26.43
C SER A 154 10.65 -3.63 -27.56
N GLU A 155 9.76 -3.44 -28.55
CA GLU A 155 9.94 -2.45 -29.59
C GLU A 155 9.99 -1.02 -29.03
N ALA A 156 9.10 -0.70 -28.08
CA ALA A 156 9.11 0.59 -27.38
C ALA A 156 10.44 0.85 -26.66
N VAL A 157 10.97 -0.15 -25.96
CA VAL A 157 12.26 -0.06 -25.27
C VAL A 157 13.42 0.22 -26.25
N GLN A 158 13.45 -0.46 -27.37
CA GLN A 158 14.48 -0.24 -28.40
C GLN A 158 14.38 1.16 -29.01
N GLU A 159 13.16 1.61 -29.33
CA GLU A 159 12.90 2.94 -29.86
C GLU A 159 13.37 4.05 -28.91
N VAL A 160 13.04 3.91 -27.61
CA VAL A 160 13.47 4.85 -26.57
C VAL A 160 14.99 4.91 -26.45
N PHE A 161 15.66 3.74 -26.42
CA PHE A 161 17.11 3.70 -26.33
C PHE A 161 17.77 4.43 -27.51
N ILE A 162 17.33 4.14 -28.74
CA ILE A 162 17.86 4.73 -29.96
C ILE A 162 17.66 6.25 -29.99
N LYS A 163 16.44 6.72 -29.71
CA LYS A 163 16.12 8.14 -29.66
C LYS A 163 16.95 8.92 -28.64
N LEU A 164 17.11 8.38 -27.45
CA LEU A 164 17.95 9.00 -26.41
C LEU A 164 19.42 9.00 -26.80
N TYR A 165 19.91 7.93 -27.45
CA TYR A 165 21.28 7.87 -27.97
C TYR A 165 21.51 8.91 -29.05
N GLU A 166 20.63 9.01 -30.06
CA GLU A 166 20.71 10.00 -31.16
C GLU A 166 20.69 11.44 -30.64
N ARG A 167 19.98 11.70 -29.54
CA ARG A 167 19.96 13.02 -28.85
C ARG A 167 21.20 13.26 -27.97
N GLY A 168 22.10 12.29 -27.86
CA GLY A 168 23.29 12.36 -26.99
C GLY A 168 22.97 12.32 -25.49
N LEU A 169 21.78 11.81 -25.12
CA LEU A 169 21.36 11.62 -23.74
C LEU A 169 21.78 10.26 -23.19
N ILE A 170 21.99 9.25 -24.03
CA ILE A 170 22.62 7.99 -23.64
C ILE A 170 24.10 8.04 -24.05
N TYR A 171 24.98 7.64 -23.10
CA TYR A 171 26.42 7.57 -23.35
C TYR A 171 27.01 6.35 -22.62
N ARG A 172 28.22 5.95 -22.99
CA ARG A 172 28.96 4.87 -22.37
C ARG A 172 30.29 5.37 -21.86
N ASP A 173 30.54 5.22 -20.55
CA ASP A 173 31.76 5.72 -19.94
C ASP A 173 32.19 4.90 -18.73
N TYR A 174 33.41 5.13 -18.25
CA TYR A 174 33.88 4.60 -16.97
C TYR A 174 33.42 5.47 -15.83
N TYR A 175 32.75 4.85 -14.86
CA TYR A 175 32.31 5.52 -13.64
C TYR A 175 32.33 4.54 -12.44
N ILE A 176 32.40 5.08 -11.24
CA ILE A 176 32.19 4.27 -10.03
C ILE A 176 30.73 3.87 -9.93
N THR A 177 30.49 2.58 -9.98
CA THR A 177 29.14 1.99 -9.87
C THR A 177 29.07 1.03 -8.70
N ASN A 178 27.86 0.87 -8.15
CA ASN A 178 27.62 -0.08 -7.08
C ASN A 178 27.57 -1.50 -7.64
N TRP A 179 28.62 -2.27 -7.42
CA TRP A 179 28.73 -3.66 -7.87
C TRP A 179 28.29 -4.63 -6.79
N CYS A 180 27.41 -5.56 -7.13
CA CYS A 180 27.09 -6.67 -6.24
C CYS A 180 27.91 -7.92 -6.59
N PRO A 181 28.90 -8.34 -5.77
CA PRO A 181 29.78 -9.48 -6.09
C PRO A 181 29.04 -10.84 -6.05
N ARG A 182 27.84 -10.92 -5.46
CA ARG A 182 27.01 -12.12 -5.49
C ARG A 182 26.08 -12.19 -6.69
N CYS A 183 25.44 -11.06 -7.06
CA CYS A 183 24.56 -11.00 -8.22
C CYS A 183 25.35 -10.84 -9.53
N HIS A 184 26.64 -10.49 -9.47
CA HIS A 184 27.55 -10.22 -10.60
C HIS A 184 26.98 -9.17 -11.57
N THR A 185 26.45 -8.07 -11.01
CA THR A 185 25.88 -6.96 -11.77
C THR A 185 25.96 -5.65 -11.00
N THR A 186 25.94 -4.56 -11.75
CA THR A 186 25.71 -3.23 -11.16
C THR A 186 24.28 -3.09 -10.66
N ILE A 187 24.10 -2.29 -9.61
CA ILE A 187 22.81 -1.82 -9.10
C ILE A 187 22.82 -0.29 -9.00
N SER A 188 21.67 0.34 -9.14
CA SER A 188 21.55 1.80 -9.03
C SER A 188 21.65 2.26 -7.56
N ASP A 189 21.97 3.54 -7.34
CA ASP A 189 22.12 4.10 -5.99
C ASP A 189 20.88 3.90 -5.11
N ILE A 190 19.69 3.99 -5.70
CA ILE A 190 18.42 3.80 -4.99
C ILE A 190 18.13 2.31 -4.68
N GLU A 191 18.85 1.37 -5.26
CA GLU A 191 18.78 -0.07 -4.97
C GLU A 191 19.76 -0.51 -3.88
N VAL A 192 20.53 0.44 -3.31
CA VAL A 192 21.45 0.19 -2.19
C VAL A 192 20.74 0.48 -0.88
N GLU A 193 20.61 -0.54 -0.03
CA GLU A 193 20.08 -0.39 1.31
C GLU A 193 21.23 -0.14 2.30
N HIS A 194 21.22 1.01 2.98
CA HIS A 194 22.22 1.32 3.99
C HIS A 194 21.77 0.78 5.34
N ILE A 195 22.57 -0.15 5.88
CA ILE A 195 22.31 -0.81 7.17
C ILE A 195 23.37 -0.32 8.17
N GLU A 196 22.92 0.15 9.33
CA GLU A 196 23.83 0.50 10.42
C GLU A 196 24.49 -0.77 10.98
N GLU A 197 25.80 -0.87 10.82
CA GLU A 197 26.58 -2.02 11.29
C GLU A 197 27.72 -1.59 12.22
N PRO A 198 28.07 -2.42 13.22
CA PRO A 198 29.29 -2.20 14.00
C PRO A 198 30.51 -2.36 13.10
N GLY A 199 31.39 -1.41 13.15
CA GLY A 199 32.65 -1.40 12.38
C GLY A 199 33.76 -0.74 13.16
N HIS A 200 34.83 -0.42 12.48
CA HIS A 200 35.98 0.21 13.10
C HIS A 200 36.58 1.28 12.20
N PHE A 201 37.12 2.34 12.82
CA PHE A 201 38.08 3.20 12.18
C PHE A 201 39.50 2.71 12.46
N TYR A 202 40.26 2.49 11.40
CA TYR A 202 41.67 2.11 11.42
C TYR A 202 42.52 3.33 11.11
N TYR A 203 43.34 3.73 12.07
CA TYR A 203 44.23 4.87 11.93
C TYR A 203 45.61 4.41 11.49
N LEU A 204 46.02 4.84 10.28
CA LEU A 204 47.20 4.36 9.59
C LEU A 204 48.19 5.49 9.39
N LYS A 205 49.48 5.19 9.54
CA LYS A 205 50.57 6.13 9.30
C LYS A 205 51.09 5.98 7.88
N TYR A 206 51.08 7.06 7.13
CA TYR A 206 51.66 7.15 5.80
C TYR A 206 52.90 7.98 5.83
N PRO A 207 54.13 7.38 5.78
CA PRO A 207 55.42 8.12 5.94
C PRO A 207 55.68 9.03 4.74
N TYR A 208 56.29 10.15 5.00
CA TYR A 208 56.86 11.00 3.97
C TYR A 208 58.12 10.34 3.37
N LYS A 209 58.33 10.50 2.08
CA LYS A 209 59.49 9.95 1.36
C LYS A 209 60.80 10.53 1.84
N ASN A 210 60.87 11.87 2.06
CA ASN A 210 62.09 12.60 2.25
C ASN A 210 62.26 13.18 3.69
N ARG A 211 61.41 12.75 4.63
CA ARG A 211 61.43 13.22 6.02
C ARG A 211 61.00 12.13 7.00
N ASN A 212 61.55 12.23 8.21
CA ASN A 212 61.20 11.24 9.25
C ASN A 212 59.90 11.66 9.99
N ASP A 213 58.80 11.68 9.24
CA ASP A 213 57.46 12.04 9.70
C ASP A 213 56.42 11.30 8.88
N HIS A 214 55.15 11.40 9.25
CA HIS A 214 54.06 10.71 8.59
C HIS A 214 52.74 11.49 8.65
N VAL A 215 51.85 11.26 7.70
CA VAL A 215 50.43 11.67 7.74
C VAL A 215 49.62 10.52 8.34
N ILE A 216 48.66 10.83 9.21
CA ILE A 216 47.73 9.85 9.75
C ILE A 216 46.43 9.94 8.98
N VAL A 217 45.99 8.83 8.39
CA VAL A 217 44.69 8.67 7.73
C VAL A 217 43.83 7.73 8.54
N ALA A 218 42.51 7.89 8.49
CA ALA A 218 41.56 6.97 9.10
C ALA A 218 40.64 6.38 8.04
N THR A 219 40.45 5.07 8.06
CA THR A 219 39.59 4.38 7.08
C THR A 219 38.77 3.26 7.74
N THR A 220 37.58 3.01 7.23
CA THR A 220 36.76 1.85 7.57
C THR A 220 37.07 0.63 6.69
N ARG A 221 37.82 0.85 5.58
CA ARG A 221 38.11 -0.14 4.55
C ARG A 221 39.62 -0.25 4.27
N PRO A 222 40.42 -0.80 5.19
CA PRO A 222 41.87 -0.87 5.02
C PRO A 222 42.30 -1.72 3.81
N GLU A 223 41.48 -2.68 3.33
CA GLU A 223 41.77 -3.47 2.15
C GLU A 223 41.89 -2.65 0.85
N THR A 224 41.17 -1.52 0.76
CA THR A 224 41.24 -0.65 -0.43
C THR A 224 42.51 0.20 -0.49
N MET A 225 43.24 0.34 0.66
CA MET A 225 44.47 1.14 0.69
C MET A 225 45.50 0.71 -0.33
N LEU A 226 45.52 -0.56 -0.72
CA LEU A 226 46.46 -1.06 -1.73
C LEU A 226 46.32 -0.35 -3.07
N GLY A 227 45.16 0.28 -3.33
CA GLY A 227 44.85 1.09 -4.51
C GLY A 227 44.98 2.60 -4.31
N ASP A 228 45.49 3.07 -3.18
CA ASP A 228 45.61 4.52 -2.91
C ASP A 228 46.60 5.16 -3.88
N THR A 229 46.25 6.34 -4.38
CA THR A 229 47.08 7.12 -5.33
C THR A 229 47.40 8.54 -4.84
N ALA A 230 46.75 8.99 -3.77
CA ALA A 230 47.07 10.25 -3.07
C ALA A 230 46.56 10.22 -1.63
N VAL A 231 47.01 11.22 -0.84
CA VAL A 231 46.30 11.64 0.37
C VAL A 231 45.87 13.10 0.16
N ALA A 232 44.57 13.39 0.46
CA ALA A 232 44.04 14.75 0.35
C ALA A 232 43.87 15.38 1.72
N VAL A 233 44.14 16.70 1.78
CA VAL A 233 43.95 17.57 2.95
C VAL A 233 43.19 18.82 2.53
N HIS A 234 42.56 19.53 3.45
CA HIS A 234 41.92 20.80 3.13
C HIS A 234 42.96 21.88 2.84
N PRO A 235 42.82 22.70 1.80
CA PRO A 235 43.83 23.71 1.39
C PRO A 235 44.14 24.74 2.49
N GLU A 236 43.18 25.01 3.38
CA GLU A 236 43.30 25.96 4.50
C GLU A 236 43.77 25.31 5.80
N ASP A 237 44.05 24.00 5.81
CA ASP A 237 44.48 23.30 7.03
C ASP A 237 45.96 23.65 7.37
N GLU A 238 46.13 24.47 8.39
CA GLU A 238 47.45 24.92 8.83
C GLU A 238 48.41 23.78 9.22
N ARG A 239 47.90 22.61 9.58
CA ARG A 239 48.70 21.42 9.92
C ARG A 239 49.54 20.93 8.74
N TYR A 240 49.06 21.16 7.54
CA TYR A 240 49.68 20.71 6.31
C TYR A 240 50.17 21.85 5.43
N ALA A 241 50.12 23.10 5.93
CA ALA A 241 50.66 24.26 5.24
C ALA A 241 52.15 24.06 4.90
N GLY A 242 52.53 24.16 3.63
CA GLY A 242 53.89 23.90 3.13
C GLY A 242 54.26 22.41 2.95
N LEU A 243 53.35 21.48 3.20
CA LEU A 243 53.55 20.06 2.99
C LEU A 243 52.80 19.56 1.74
N ILE A 244 51.88 20.35 1.22
CA ILE A 244 51.15 20.04 -0.02
C ILE A 244 52.15 19.89 -1.18
N GLY A 245 52.08 18.79 -1.92
CA GLY A 245 53.02 18.43 -2.98
C GLY A 245 54.15 17.50 -2.52
N GLU A 246 54.35 17.32 -1.21
CA GLU A 246 55.31 16.33 -0.69
C GLU A 246 54.88 14.90 -1.06
N MET A 247 55.86 14.01 -1.28
CA MET A 247 55.61 12.61 -1.62
C MET A 247 55.53 11.76 -0.35
N LEU A 248 54.51 10.93 -0.29
CA LEU A 248 54.27 9.91 0.72
C LEU A 248 54.60 8.51 0.15
N ILE A 249 54.91 7.58 1.01
CA ILE A 249 55.09 6.17 0.67
C ILE A 249 53.91 5.38 1.19
N LEU A 250 53.20 4.73 0.33
CA LEU A 250 52.10 3.83 0.67
C LEU A 250 52.66 2.61 1.41
N PRO A 251 52.26 2.36 2.69
CA PRO A 251 52.72 1.19 3.43
C PRO A 251 52.38 -0.12 2.69
N LEU A 252 53.18 -1.16 2.96
CA LEU A 252 53.04 -2.51 2.39
C LEU A 252 53.31 -2.63 0.86
N VAL A 253 52.98 -1.57 0.07
CA VAL A 253 53.11 -1.53 -1.38
C VAL A 253 54.41 -0.82 -1.83
N GLY A 254 54.79 0.20 -1.09
CA GLY A 254 55.99 1.04 -1.42
C GLY A 254 55.75 2.05 -2.56
N ARG A 255 54.51 2.25 -3.02
CA ARG A 255 54.14 3.25 -4.02
C ARG A 255 54.36 4.65 -3.51
N GLU A 256 54.96 5.48 -4.35
CA GLU A 256 55.03 6.91 -4.12
C GLU A 256 53.72 7.59 -4.54
N MET A 257 53.19 8.45 -3.70
CA MET A 257 51.94 9.19 -3.96
C MET A 257 51.98 10.58 -3.37
N PRO A 258 51.34 11.60 -3.99
CA PRO A 258 51.38 12.99 -3.52
C PRO A 258 50.43 13.23 -2.36
N LEU A 259 50.78 14.20 -1.51
CA LEU A 259 49.85 14.89 -0.62
C LEU A 259 49.25 16.06 -1.42
N ILE A 260 47.92 15.99 -1.67
CA ILE A 260 47.20 16.98 -2.47
C ILE A 260 46.30 17.86 -1.61
N ALA A 261 45.84 18.99 -2.12
CA ALA A 261 44.86 19.84 -1.50
C ALA A 261 43.53 19.76 -2.19
N ASP A 262 42.42 19.47 -1.47
CA ASP A 262 41.08 19.43 -2.02
C ASP A 262 40.05 19.94 -1.02
N GLU A 263 39.14 20.82 -1.47
CA GLU A 263 38.10 21.45 -0.63
C GLU A 263 37.06 20.45 -0.10
N TYR A 264 37.01 19.24 -0.65
CA TYR A 264 36.14 18.19 -0.16
C TYR A 264 36.47 17.72 1.24
N VAL A 265 37.75 17.82 1.66
CA VAL A 265 38.22 17.32 2.95
C VAL A 265 37.72 18.23 4.10
N ASP A 266 37.02 17.66 5.07
CA ASP A 266 36.70 18.36 6.32
C ASP A 266 37.87 18.24 7.31
N PRO A 267 38.57 19.35 7.65
CA PRO A 267 39.72 19.33 8.56
C PRO A 267 39.33 18.96 10.00
N SER A 268 38.04 19.00 10.34
CA SER A 268 37.53 18.69 11.67
C SER A 268 37.10 17.22 11.84
N PHE A 269 36.95 16.50 10.72
CA PHE A 269 36.50 15.11 10.73
C PHE A 269 37.68 14.13 10.70
N GLY A 270 37.64 13.14 11.59
CA GLY A 270 38.69 12.11 11.69
C GLY A 270 40.07 12.68 11.96
N THR A 271 41.00 12.54 11.01
CA THR A 271 42.34 13.08 11.08
C THR A 271 42.52 14.40 10.31
N GLY A 272 41.51 14.80 9.53
CA GLY A 272 41.62 15.91 8.57
C GLY A 272 42.45 15.58 7.34
N ALA A 273 42.85 14.32 7.18
CA ALA A 273 43.54 13.81 5.98
C ALA A 273 42.83 12.55 5.49
N VAL A 274 42.52 12.49 4.21
CA VAL A 274 41.75 11.43 3.58
C VAL A 274 42.62 10.69 2.54
N LYS A 275 42.71 9.37 2.65
CA LYS A 275 43.33 8.55 1.62
C LYS A 275 42.45 8.54 0.35
N ILE A 276 43.01 8.61 -0.81
CA ILE A 276 42.29 8.68 -2.07
C ILE A 276 42.51 7.38 -2.86
N THR A 277 41.40 6.63 -3.04
CA THR A 277 41.33 5.37 -3.80
C THR A 277 40.30 5.53 -4.93
N PRO A 278 40.65 6.17 -6.05
CA PRO A 278 39.69 6.58 -7.08
C PRO A 278 38.89 5.44 -7.71
N ALA A 279 39.38 4.20 -7.65
CA ALA A 279 38.70 3.04 -8.23
C ALA A 279 37.67 2.37 -7.28
N HIS A 280 37.58 2.77 -6.00
CA HIS A 280 36.81 2.07 -4.97
C HIS A 280 35.98 2.96 -4.05
N ASP A 281 35.90 4.25 -4.30
CA ASP A 281 35.05 5.20 -3.60
C ASP A 281 34.53 6.29 -4.55
N PRO A 282 33.24 6.62 -4.55
CA PRO A 282 32.68 7.62 -5.46
C PRO A 282 33.24 9.03 -5.25
N ASN A 283 33.53 9.43 -4.01
CA ASN A 283 34.07 10.74 -3.71
C ASN A 283 35.55 10.80 -4.08
N ASP A 284 36.30 9.72 -3.81
CA ASP A 284 37.71 9.59 -4.20
C ASP A 284 37.86 9.57 -5.73
N PHE A 285 36.85 9.03 -6.46
CA PHE A 285 36.81 9.07 -7.93
C PHE A 285 36.73 10.52 -8.45
N GLU A 286 35.85 11.33 -7.89
CA GLU A 286 35.70 12.74 -8.27
C GLU A 286 36.95 13.57 -7.94
N ILE A 287 37.56 13.30 -6.78
CA ILE A 287 38.84 13.90 -6.41
C ILE A 287 39.93 13.45 -7.38
N GLY A 288 39.99 12.15 -7.66
CA GLY A 288 40.95 11.57 -8.61
C GLY A 288 40.84 12.17 -10.01
N HIS A 289 39.61 12.44 -10.46
CA HIS A 289 39.38 13.09 -11.76
C HIS A 289 39.82 14.55 -11.76
N ARG A 290 39.58 15.30 -10.68
CA ARG A 290 40.03 16.71 -10.56
C ARG A 290 41.56 16.84 -10.53
N HIS A 291 42.24 15.84 -9.99
CA HIS A 291 43.70 15.84 -9.78
C HIS A 291 44.47 14.92 -10.74
N ASP A 292 43.81 14.36 -11.75
CA ASP A 292 44.41 13.43 -12.74
C ASP A 292 45.16 12.25 -12.11
N LEU A 293 44.54 11.64 -11.08
CA LEU A 293 45.12 10.51 -10.33
C LEU A 293 44.88 9.18 -11.05
N GLU A 294 45.82 8.27 -10.92
CA GLU A 294 45.68 6.91 -11.45
C GLU A 294 44.55 6.15 -10.73
N GLN A 295 43.78 5.34 -11.48
CA GLN A 295 42.68 4.54 -10.99
C GLN A 295 43.07 3.07 -10.90
N ILE A 296 43.43 2.58 -9.72
CA ILE A 296 43.96 1.23 -9.51
C ILE A 296 42.86 0.34 -8.93
N ILE A 297 42.40 -0.64 -9.71
CA ILE A 297 41.38 -1.60 -9.30
C ILE A 297 42.04 -2.72 -8.49
N VAL A 298 41.84 -2.74 -7.17
CA VAL A 298 42.44 -3.75 -6.28
C VAL A 298 41.44 -4.83 -5.82
N ILE A 299 40.13 -4.65 -6.08
CA ILE A 299 39.09 -5.63 -5.82
C ILE A 299 38.42 -6.00 -7.15
N ASP A 300 38.31 -7.29 -7.46
CA ASP A 300 37.70 -7.79 -8.70
C ASP A 300 36.16 -7.95 -8.58
N LYS A 301 35.54 -8.42 -9.65
CA LYS A 301 34.08 -8.59 -9.75
C LYS A 301 33.54 -9.69 -8.82
N GLU A 302 34.38 -10.61 -8.36
CA GLU A 302 34.05 -11.67 -7.41
C GLU A 302 34.18 -11.21 -5.95
N GLY A 303 34.65 -9.96 -5.72
CA GLY A 303 34.95 -9.43 -4.38
C GLY A 303 36.27 -9.94 -3.80
N LYS A 304 37.18 -10.43 -4.66
CA LYS A 304 38.52 -10.86 -4.30
C LYS A 304 39.55 -9.81 -4.68
N MET A 305 40.70 -9.87 -4.03
CA MET A 305 41.80 -8.99 -4.34
C MET A 305 42.39 -9.30 -5.72
N SER A 306 42.52 -8.28 -6.57
CA SER A 306 43.08 -8.39 -7.92
C SER A 306 44.60 -8.55 -7.90
N GLU A 307 45.19 -8.76 -9.07
CA GLU A 307 46.64 -8.79 -9.22
C GLU A 307 47.32 -7.47 -8.82
N ALA A 308 46.61 -6.35 -9.03
CA ALA A 308 47.11 -5.01 -8.66
C ALA A 308 47.25 -4.80 -7.14
N ALA A 309 46.61 -5.63 -6.32
CA ALA A 309 46.77 -5.66 -4.88
C ALA A 309 48.13 -6.20 -4.42
N GLY A 310 48.92 -6.79 -5.34
CA GLY A 310 50.20 -7.39 -5.08
C GLY A 310 50.15 -8.86 -4.70
N ALA A 311 51.25 -9.59 -4.92
CA ALA A 311 51.34 -11.05 -4.78
C ALA A 311 50.98 -11.58 -3.38
N ALA A 312 51.17 -10.77 -2.33
CA ALA A 312 50.86 -11.15 -0.96
C ALA A 312 49.33 -11.20 -0.66
N TYR A 313 48.52 -10.52 -1.43
CA TYR A 313 47.08 -10.33 -1.20
C TYR A 313 46.21 -10.84 -2.34
N HIS A 314 46.75 -11.00 -3.55
CA HIS A 314 46.04 -11.47 -4.74
C HIS A 314 45.26 -12.76 -4.49
N GLY A 315 43.97 -12.76 -4.91
CA GLY A 315 43.07 -13.89 -4.81
C GLY A 315 42.41 -14.10 -3.44
N LEU A 316 42.82 -13.33 -2.41
CA LEU A 316 42.14 -13.37 -1.09
C LEU A 316 40.77 -12.72 -1.20
N ASP A 317 39.81 -13.24 -0.43
CA ASP A 317 38.54 -12.51 -0.18
C ASP A 317 38.82 -11.15 0.49
N ARG A 318 38.08 -10.11 0.13
CA ARG A 318 38.26 -8.74 0.64
C ARG A 318 38.30 -8.63 2.18
N TYR A 319 37.51 -9.41 2.91
CA TYR A 319 37.49 -9.41 4.37
C TYR A 319 38.64 -10.21 4.96
N GLU A 320 39.08 -11.23 4.27
CA GLU A 320 40.29 -12.00 4.62
C GLU A 320 41.54 -11.14 4.41
N CYS A 321 41.59 -10.42 3.29
CA CYS A 321 42.61 -9.42 3.03
C CYS A 321 42.63 -8.32 4.08
N ARG A 322 41.48 -7.76 4.50
CA ARG A 322 41.38 -6.76 5.56
C ARG A 322 42.06 -7.22 6.84
N ARG A 323 41.82 -8.44 7.28
CA ARG A 323 42.47 -9.00 8.49
C ARG A 323 43.99 -9.09 8.30
N LYS A 324 44.45 -9.62 7.17
CA LYS A 324 45.87 -9.80 6.90
C LYS A 324 46.61 -8.46 6.78
N ILE A 325 46.02 -7.46 6.10
CA ILE A 325 46.59 -6.09 6.02
C ILE A 325 46.79 -5.49 7.41
N LEU A 326 45.81 -5.65 8.31
CA LEU A 326 45.90 -5.09 9.66
C LEU A 326 47.04 -5.76 10.47
N GLU A 327 47.19 -7.07 10.33
CA GLU A 327 48.31 -7.81 10.92
C GLU A 327 49.67 -7.32 10.37
N ASP A 328 49.79 -7.16 9.05
CA ASP A 328 51.01 -6.73 8.39
C ASP A 328 51.35 -5.26 8.72
N LEU A 329 50.34 -4.37 8.83
CA LEU A 329 50.50 -2.97 9.23
C LEU A 329 50.94 -2.83 10.71
N ASP A 330 50.38 -3.63 11.59
CA ASP A 330 50.70 -3.64 13.00
C ASP A 330 52.15 -4.13 13.19
N ALA A 331 52.50 -5.24 12.54
CA ALA A 331 53.87 -5.82 12.59
C ALA A 331 54.96 -4.83 12.09
N GLN A 332 54.61 -3.95 11.13
CA GLN A 332 55.50 -2.92 10.59
C GLN A 332 55.40 -1.57 11.31
N GLY A 333 54.52 -1.42 12.31
CA GLY A 333 54.31 -0.22 13.10
C GLY A 333 53.54 0.91 12.38
N TYR A 334 52.82 0.63 11.31
CA TYR A 334 52.00 1.57 10.58
C TYR A 334 50.55 1.64 11.10
N LEU A 335 50.05 0.66 11.83
CA LEU A 335 48.77 0.74 12.53
C LEU A 335 48.93 1.52 13.84
N LEU A 336 48.25 2.66 13.96
CA LEU A 336 48.36 3.53 15.17
C LEU A 336 47.35 3.17 16.25
N LYS A 337 46.06 3.02 15.87
CA LYS A 337 44.95 2.60 16.75
C LYS A 337 43.80 2.08 15.94
N ILE A 338 42.93 1.36 16.62
CA ILE A 338 41.61 0.93 16.14
C ILE A 338 40.54 1.54 17.05
N GLU A 339 39.51 2.13 16.49
CA GLU A 339 38.43 2.78 17.23
C GLU A 339 37.06 2.20 16.75
N ASP A 340 36.21 1.84 17.69
CA ASP A 340 34.89 1.29 17.37
C ASP A 340 34.01 2.38 16.77
N LEU A 341 33.28 2.04 15.70
CA LEU A 341 32.40 2.92 14.97
C LEU A 341 31.14 2.16 14.54
N SER A 342 29.98 2.79 14.63
CA SER A 342 28.79 2.34 13.89
C SER A 342 28.62 3.22 12.67
N HIS A 343 28.43 2.61 11.49
CA HIS A 343 28.26 3.35 10.25
C HIS A 343 27.34 2.63 9.27
N GLY A 344 26.74 3.37 8.36
CA GLY A 344 25.88 2.81 7.30
C GLY A 344 26.69 2.07 6.24
N VAL A 345 26.48 0.77 6.13
CA VAL A 345 27.10 -0.08 5.09
C VAL A 345 26.08 -0.33 3.98
N GLY A 346 26.46 -0.12 2.74
CA GLY A 346 25.62 -0.34 1.58
C GLY A 346 25.46 -1.83 1.27
N HIS A 347 24.21 -2.29 1.20
CA HIS A 347 23.83 -3.64 0.88
C HIS A 347 23.01 -3.71 -0.40
N CYS A 348 23.15 -4.76 -1.15
CA CYS A 348 22.30 -5.07 -2.29
C CYS A 348 20.87 -5.35 -1.79
N TYR A 349 19.89 -4.55 -2.19
CA TYR A 349 18.48 -4.72 -1.81
C TYR A 349 17.92 -6.12 -2.12
N ARG A 350 18.56 -6.84 -3.05
CA ARG A 350 18.08 -8.15 -3.52
C ARG A 350 18.66 -9.34 -2.76
N CYS A 351 19.96 -9.34 -2.51
CA CYS A 351 20.64 -10.49 -1.90
C CYS A 351 21.28 -10.19 -0.54
N ASN A 352 21.14 -8.97 -0.07
CA ASN A 352 21.69 -8.47 1.20
C ASN A 352 23.21 -8.60 1.33
N THR A 353 23.93 -8.74 0.21
CA THR A 353 25.40 -8.77 0.21
C THR A 353 25.93 -7.34 0.20
N VAL A 354 26.97 -7.05 0.98
CA VAL A 354 27.66 -5.76 0.96
C VAL A 354 28.17 -5.47 -0.46
N ILE A 355 27.78 -4.32 -0.99
CA ILE A 355 28.19 -3.87 -2.33
C ILE A 355 29.65 -3.39 -2.36
N GLU A 356 30.25 -3.39 -3.55
CA GLU A 356 31.54 -2.80 -3.82
C GLU A 356 31.41 -1.62 -4.77
N PRO A 357 31.71 -0.39 -4.36
CA PRO A 357 31.95 0.68 -5.31
C PRO A 357 33.13 0.31 -6.20
N MET A 358 32.89 0.21 -7.51
CA MET A 358 33.85 -0.30 -8.46
C MET A 358 33.84 0.48 -9.75
N LEU A 359 35.02 0.81 -10.25
CA LEU A 359 35.16 1.41 -11.56
C LEU A 359 34.77 0.42 -12.66
N SER A 360 33.77 0.76 -13.46
CA SER A 360 33.34 -0.09 -14.58
C SER A 360 32.79 0.74 -15.73
N ARG A 361 32.94 0.23 -16.96
CA ARG A 361 32.42 0.87 -18.16
C ARG A 361 30.97 0.47 -18.34
N GLN A 362 30.07 1.45 -18.19
CA GLN A 362 28.62 1.24 -18.17
C GLN A 362 27.89 2.20 -19.11
N TRP A 363 26.62 1.91 -19.37
CA TRP A 363 25.72 2.79 -20.11
C TRP A 363 24.95 3.68 -19.14
N PHE A 364 24.85 4.97 -19.45
CA PHE A 364 24.21 5.97 -18.63
C PHE A 364 23.20 6.80 -19.42
N VAL A 365 22.16 7.27 -18.72
CA VAL A 365 21.26 8.33 -19.20
C VAL A 365 21.59 9.63 -18.48
N LYS A 366 21.80 10.72 -19.23
CA LYS A 366 21.90 12.08 -18.69
C LYS A 366 20.55 12.53 -18.17
N MET A 367 20.42 12.60 -16.86
CA MET A 367 19.12 12.81 -16.23
C MET A 367 18.66 14.25 -16.16
N LYS A 368 19.55 15.22 -16.04
CA LYS A 368 19.19 16.63 -15.85
C LYS A 368 18.22 17.17 -16.92
N PRO A 369 18.44 16.96 -18.23
CA PRO A 369 17.54 17.43 -19.27
C PRO A 369 16.14 16.81 -19.21
N LEU A 370 16.03 15.57 -18.71
CA LEU A 370 14.76 14.86 -18.54
C LEU A 370 14.05 15.24 -17.22
N ALA A 371 14.82 15.54 -16.19
CA ALA A 371 14.31 15.88 -14.87
C ALA A 371 13.72 17.29 -14.80
N ASP A 372 14.31 18.28 -15.46
CA ASP A 372 13.86 19.65 -15.39
C ASP A 372 12.40 19.85 -15.85
N PRO A 373 11.92 19.29 -16.98
CA PRO A 373 10.51 19.32 -17.36
C PRO A 373 9.61 18.59 -16.35
N ALA A 374 10.07 17.46 -15.79
CA ALA A 374 9.30 16.68 -14.83
C ALA A 374 9.12 17.40 -13.49
N VAL A 375 10.16 18.12 -13.03
CA VAL A 375 10.08 19.03 -11.87
C VAL A 375 9.08 20.16 -12.14
N ALA A 376 9.12 20.76 -13.33
CA ALA A 376 8.20 21.82 -13.72
C ALA A 376 6.74 21.34 -13.74
N ALA A 377 6.47 20.15 -14.29
CA ALA A 377 5.15 19.55 -14.34
C ALA A 377 4.54 19.37 -12.93
N ALA A 378 5.32 18.87 -11.97
CA ALA A 378 4.87 18.71 -10.59
C ALA A 378 4.66 20.05 -9.86
N LYS A 379 5.52 21.05 -10.10
CA LYS A 379 5.38 22.39 -9.51
C LYS A 379 4.17 23.16 -10.03
N ASN A 380 3.82 22.97 -11.29
CA ASN A 380 2.74 23.67 -11.97
C ASN A 380 1.38 22.95 -11.89
N GLY A 381 1.31 21.81 -11.18
CA GLY A 381 0.07 21.03 -11.04
C GLY A 381 -0.30 20.21 -12.29
N GLY A 382 0.64 19.96 -13.20
CA GLY A 382 0.45 19.01 -14.30
C GLY A 382 0.37 17.57 -13.81
N VAL A 383 1.07 17.26 -12.71
CA VAL A 383 0.95 16.01 -11.97
C VAL A 383 0.72 16.31 -10.50
N GLU A 384 -0.36 15.80 -9.93
CA GLU A 384 -0.71 15.98 -8.52
C GLU A 384 -0.50 14.70 -7.72
N PHE A 385 0.14 14.81 -6.55
CA PHE A 385 0.31 13.68 -5.62
C PHE A 385 -0.77 13.71 -4.54
N VAL A 386 -1.40 12.57 -4.32
CA VAL A 386 -2.37 12.37 -3.24
C VAL A 386 -1.79 11.32 -2.26
N PRO A 387 -1.48 11.70 -1.00
CA PRO A 387 -1.59 13.05 -0.42
C PRO A 387 -0.42 13.98 -0.83
N LYS A 388 -0.69 15.29 -0.81
CA LYS A 388 0.22 16.35 -1.29
C LYS A 388 1.63 16.35 -0.65
N ARG A 389 1.81 15.74 0.55
CA ARG A 389 3.12 15.65 1.19
C ARG A 389 4.18 14.94 0.31
N PHE A 390 3.78 14.03 -0.55
CA PHE A 390 4.69 13.31 -1.44
C PHE A 390 5.22 14.15 -2.61
N THR A 391 4.57 15.26 -2.96
CA THR A 391 5.12 16.21 -3.94
C THR A 391 6.50 16.72 -3.49
N LYS A 392 6.65 17.06 -2.19
CA LYS A 392 7.95 17.51 -1.66
C LYS A 392 9.00 16.39 -1.70
N VAL A 393 8.60 15.17 -1.41
CA VAL A 393 9.49 13.99 -1.46
C VAL A 393 9.99 13.76 -2.89
N TYR A 394 9.09 13.78 -3.87
CA TYR A 394 9.40 13.66 -5.28
C TYR A 394 10.35 14.77 -5.77
N LEU A 395 10.02 16.05 -5.49
CA LEU A 395 10.80 17.21 -5.93
C LEU A 395 12.22 17.18 -5.35
N ASN A 396 12.37 16.86 -4.06
CA ASN A 396 13.69 16.80 -3.42
C ASN A 396 14.61 15.77 -4.10
N TRP A 397 14.08 14.64 -4.54
CA TRP A 397 14.85 13.64 -5.26
C TRP A 397 15.16 14.08 -6.68
N MET A 398 14.17 14.59 -7.43
CA MET A 398 14.32 14.99 -8.83
C MET A 398 15.27 16.16 -9.03
N GLU A 399 15.28 17.13 -8.11
CA GLU A 399 16.17 18.28 -8.16
C GLU A 399 17.65 17.90 -7.93
N ASN A 400 17.90 16.76 -7.27
CA ASN A 400 19.23 16.24 -6.95
C ASN A 400 19.58 14.96 -7.73
N ILE A 401 18.85 14.64 -8.80
CA ILE A 401 19.02 13.40 -9.55
C ILE A 401 20.39 13.35 -10.23
N ARG A 402 21.05 12.20 -10.12
CA ARG A 402 22.31 11.88 -10.82
C ARG A 402 22.02 11.10 -12.09
N ASP A 403 23.03 11.01 -12.98
CA ASP A 403 22.95 10.21 -14.19
C ASP A 403 22.67 8.75 -13.86
N TRP A 404 21.76 8.17 -14.60
CA TRP A 404 21.23 6.83 -14.32
C TRP A 404 22.02 5.76 -15.08
N CYS A 405 22.67 4.87 -14.34
CA CYS A 405 23.30 3.67 -14.91
C CYS A 405 22.22 2.67 -15.35
N ILE A 406 22.10 2.41 -16.64
CA ILE A 406 21.03 1.59 -17.22
C ILE A 406 21.49 0.18 -17.64
N SER A 407 22.77 -0.13 -17.67
CA SER A 407 23.26 -1.46 -18.05
C SER A 407 23.32 -2.40 -16.83
N ARG A 408 22.96 -3.66 -17.07
CA ARG A 408 23.02 -4.75 -16.10
C ARG A 408 23.67 -5.98 -16.74
N GLN A 409 24.57 -6.63 -16.01
CA GLN A 409 25.30 -7.82 -16.47
C GLN A 409 24.48 -9.09 -16.22
N LEU A 410 23.23 -9.03 -16.67
CA LEU A 410 22.26 -10.13 -16.57
C LEU A 410 22.06 -10.78 -17.94
N TRP A 411 21.45 -11.95 -17.95
CA TRP A 411 20.98 -12.58 -19.18
C TRP A 411 19.48 -12.38 -19.42
N TRP A 412 18.71 -12.24 -18.35
CA TRP A 412 17.27 -12.01 -18.39
C TRP A 412 16.93 -10.51 -18.39
N GLY A 413 16.33 -10.03 -19.47
CA GLY A 413 15.93 -8.64 -19.66
C GLY A 413 16.07 -8.20 -21.11
N HIS A 414 15.77 -6.92 -21.37
CA HIS A 414 15.91 -6.30 -22.67
C HIS A 414 17.38 -6.10 -23.01
N ARG A 415 17.87 -6.82 -23.99
CA ARG A 415 19.26 -6.73 -24.41
C ARG A 415 19.54 -5.36 -25.05
N ILE A 416 20.65 -4.73 -24.68
CA ILE A 416 21.04 -3.41 -25.20
C ILE A 416 21.17 -3.49 -26.72
N PRO A 417 20.50 -2.58 -27.50
CA PRO A 417 20.44 -2.63 -28.96
C PRO A 417 21.68 -2.00 -29.61
N VAL A 418 22.86 -2.45 -29.15
CA VAL A 418 24.17 -1.98 -29.64
C VAL A 418 25.00 -3.17 -30.11
N TRP A 419 25.65 -3.00 -31.23
CA TRP A 419 26.52 -4.00 -31.88
C TRP A 419 27.93 -3.47 -31.99
N TYR A 420 28.91 -4.33 -31.86
CA TYR A 420 30.33 -3.99 -32.00
C TYR A 420 30.91 -4.79 -33.12
N CYS A 421 31.73 -4.13 -33.94
CA CYS A 421 32.56 -4.80 -34.94
C CYS A 421 33.91 -5.20 -34.32
N GLU A 422 34.26 -6.48 -34.40
CA GLU A 422 35.55 -6.95 -33.85
C GLU A 422 36.77 -6.47 -34.68
N ASP A 423 36.57 -6.13 -35.96
CA ASP A 423 37.68 -5.79 -36.84
C ASP A 423 38.03 -4.29 -36.85
N CYS A 424 37.07 -3.41 -36.66
CA CYS A 424 37.28 -1.95 -36.66
C CYS A 424 36.81 -1.24 -35.40
N GLU A 425 36.32 -1.99 -34.39
CA GLU A 425 35.82 -1.49 -33.11
C GLU A 425 34.63 -0.51 -33.22
N GLU A 426 33.98 -0.44 -34.40
CA GLU A 426 32.82 0.41 -34.62
C GLU A 426 31.64 -0.01 -33.73
N MET A 427 31.00 0.98 -33.15
CA MET A 427 29.81 0.80 -32.33
C MET A 427 28.54 1.20 -33.11
N ILE A 428 27.66 0.25 -33.34
CA ILE A 428 26.49 0.38 -34.20
C ILE A 428 25.22 0.24 -33.34
N VAL A 429 24.39 1.28 -33.27
CA VAL A 429 23.08 1.23 -32.60
C VAL A 429 22.03 0.83 -33.62
N SER A 430 21.30 -0.26 -33.36
CA SER A 430 20.36 -0.81 -34.33
C SER A 430 19.25 -1.61 -33.65
N LYS A 431 17.98 -1.46 -34.09
CA LYS A 431 16.84 -2.31 -33.69
C LYS A 431 16.99 -3.75 -34.21
N THR A 432 17.59 -3.91 -35.39
CA THR A 432 17.73 -5.21 -36.03
C THR A 432 19.15 -5.76 -35.87
N PRO A 433 19.30 -7.09 -35.87
CA PRO A 433 20.62 -7.72 -35.84
C PRO A 433 21.52 -7.20 -36.97
N VAL A 434 22.72 -6.75 -36.59
CA VAL A 434 23.74 -6.28 -37.53
C VAL A 434 24.60 -7.48 -37.93
N THR A 435 24.43 -7.96 -39.17
CA THR A 435 25.17 -9.12 -39.69
C THR A 435 26.43 -8.70 -40.43
N GLN A 436 26.57 -7.41 -40.78
CA GLN A 436 27.73 -6.86 -41.48
C GLN A 436 27.99 -5.43 -41.00
N CYS A 437 29.22 -5.11 -40.64
CA CYS A 437 29.62 -3.76 -40.23
C CYS A 437 29.46 -2.76 -41.39
N PRO A 438 28.70 -1.66 -41.16
CA PRO A 438 28.48 -0.64 -42.23
C PRO A 438 29.75 0.16 -42.58
N VAL A 439 30.79 0.14 -41.73
CA VAL A 439 32.03 0.90 -41.92
C VAL A 439 33.08 0.08 -42.63
N CYS A 440 33.40 -1.12 -42.19
CA CYS A 440 34.45 -1.93 -42.75
C CYS A 440 33.97 -3.16 -43.55
N GLY A 441 32.65 -3.44 -43.57
CA GLY A 441 32.07 -4.60 -44.27
C GLY A 441 32.34 -5.96 -43.63
N SER A 442 32.91 -6.00 -42.42
CA SER A 442 33.14 -7.25 -41.68
C SER A 442 31.84 -7.89 -41.23
N SER A 443 31.80 -9.23 -41.26
CA SER A 443 30.71 -10.02 -40.69
C SER A 443 30.96 -10.40 -39.20
N SER A 444 32.12 -10.03 -38.65
CA SER A 444 32.46 -10.28 -37.25
C SER A 444 31.86 -9.19 -36.37
N THR A 445 30.57 -9.35 -36.06
CA THR A 445 29.81 -8.43 -35.23
C THR A 445 29.16 -9.17 -34.08
N PHE A 446 29.11 -8.54 -32.91
CA PHE A 446 28.42 -9.10 -31.76
C PHE A 446 27.61 -8.03 -31.03
N GLN A 447 26.49 -8.43 -30.50
CA GLN A 447 25.60 -7.54 -29.70
C GLN A 447 26.15 -7.38 -28.29
N ASP A 448 25.97 -6.17 -27.71
CA ASP A 448 26.29 -5.91 -26.30
C ASP A 448 25.76 -7.02 -25.41
N PRO A 449 26.56 -7.63 -24.54
CA PRO A 449 26.14 -8.75 -23.69
C PRO A 449 25.18 -8.34 -22.58
N ASP A 450 25.16 -7.06 -22.19
CA ASP A 450 24.38 -6.54 -21.10
C ASP A 450 22.90 -6.33 -21.48
N VAL A 451 22.04 -6.28 -20.48
CA VAL A 451 20.63 -5.93 -20.61
C VAL A 451 20.37 -4.58 -19.95
N LEU A 452 19.25 -3.97 -20.29
CA LEU A 452 18.79 -2.75 -19.65
C LEU A 452 18.24 -3.01 -18.26
N ASP A 453 18.32 -2.02 -17.39
CA ASP A 453 17.65 -1.99 -16.09
C ASP A 453 16.16 -2.23 -16.28
N THR A 454 15.53 -3.02 -15.40
CA THR A 454 14.09 -3.32 -15.45
C THR A 454 13.23 -2.04 -15.39
N TRP A 455 13.72 -1.01 -14.70
CA TRP A 455 13.04 0.27 -14.60
C TRP A 455 13.05 1.08 -15.91
N PHE A 456 13.90 0.73 -16.87
CA PHE A 456 13.91 1.35 -18.17
C PHE A 456 12.67 0.99 -18.99
N SER A 457 12.27 -0.27 -19.00
CA SER A 457 11.03 -0.71 -19.65
C SER A 457 9.78 -0.32 -18.84
N SER A 458 9.83 -0.44 -17.51
CA SER A 458 8.70 -0.08 -16.63
C SER A 458 8.36 1.40 -16.68
N ALA A 459 9.32 2.28 -16.98
CA ALA A 459 9.11 3.72 -17.19
C ALA A 459 8.20 4.05 -18.38
N LEU A 460 8.08 3.14 -19.35
CA LEU A 460 7.30 3.33 -20.57
C LEU A 460 5.87 2.80 -20.44
N TRP A 461 5.54 2.15 -19.32
CA TRP A 461 4.33 1.39 -19.11
C TRP A 461 3.03 2.14 -19.46
N PRO A 462 2.84 3.45 -19.14
CA PRO A 462 1.61 4.18 -19.44
C PRO A 462 1.29 4.33 -20.93
N PHE A 463 2.29 4.25 -21.80
CA PHE A 463 2.12 4.42 -23.24
C PHE A 463 2.55 3.21 -24.08
N SER A 464 3.57 2.47 -23.66
CA SER A 464 3.95 1.23 -24.35
C SER A 464 2.85 0.17 -24.31
N THR A 465 2.10 0.07 -23.21
CA THR A 465 0.95 -0.84 -23.07
C THR A 465 -0.19 -0.48 -24.00
N LEU A 466 -0.33 0.80 -24.35
CA LEU A 466 -1.35 1.32 -25.26
C LEU A 466 -0.93 1.27 -26.73
N GLY A 467 0.29 0.76 -27.01
CA GLY A 467 0.75 0.47 -28.37
C GLY A 467 1.82 1.39 -28.92
N TRP A 468 2.29 2.41 -28.14
CA TRP A 468 3.45 3.20 -28.57
C TRP A 468 4.68 2.29 -28.89
N PRO A 469 5.47 2.52 -29.97
CA PRO A 469 5.58 3.76 -30.77
C PRO A 469 4.55 3.91 -31.90
N GLU A 470 3.64 2.96 -32.07
CA GLU A 470 2.57 3.09 -33.05
C GLU A 470 1.49 4.07 -32.57
N ASN A 471 0.85 4.76 -33.51
CA ASN A 471 -0.27 5.66 -33.19
C ASN A 471 -1.59 4.90 -33.16
N THR A 472 -1.83 4.10 -32.10
CA THR A 472 -3.02 3.27 -31.95
C THR A 472 -4.23 4.08 -31.49
N MET A 473 -5.44 3.55 -31.72
CA MET A 473 -6.66 4.15 -31.19
C MET A 473 -6.69 4.18 -29.66
N ASP A 474 -6.19 3.11 -29.02
CA ASP A 474 -6.11 3.03 -27.55
C ASP A 474 -5.18 4.12 -26.99
N LEU A 475 -4.01 4.34 -27.61
CA LEU A 475 -3.08 5.39 -27.21
C LEU A 475 -3.72 6.79 -27.33
N GLY A 476 -4.38 7.07 -28.47
CA GLY A 476 -5.02 8.35 -28.70
C GLY A 476 -6.24 8.64 -27.82
N TYR A 477 -6.85 7.61 -27.23
CA TYR A 477 -8.05 7.75 -26.41
C TYR A 477 -7.78 7.68 -24.91
N TYR A 478 -6.88 6.78 -24.46
CA TYR A 478 -6.65 6.53 -23.03
C TYR A 478 -5.40 7.22 -22.46
N TYR A 479 -4.51 7.76 -23.29
CA TYR A 479 -3.36 8.53 -22.84
C TYR A 479 -3.64 10.05 -22.88
N PRO A 480 -3.28 10.86 -21.86
CA PRO A 480 -2.75 10.46 -20.55
C PRO A 480 -3.72 9.60 -19.74
N THR A 481 -3.20 8.67 -18.94
CA THR A 481 -4.04 7.92 -18.01
C THR A 481 -4.55 8.82 -16.88
N ASN A 482 -5.59 8.42 -16.16
CA ASN A 482 -6.23 9.31 -15.20
C ASN A 482 -5.50 9.36 -13.87
N VAL A 483 -5.26 8.21 -13.27
CA VAL A 483 -4.58 8.09 -11.99
C VAL A 483 -3.62 6.91 -11.99
N LEU A 484 -2.46 7.12 -11.41
CA LEU A 484 -1.54 6.05 -11.02
C LEU A 484 -1.74 5.75 -9.55
N VAL A 485 -1.99 4.49 -9.19
CA VAL A 485 -2.06 4.03 -7.79
C VAL A 485 -0.82 3.20 -7.51
N THR A 486 -0.11 3.50 -6.43
CA THR A 486 1.12 2.79 -6.10
C THR A 486 1.58 2.99 -4.65
N GLY A 487 2.48 2.14 -4.18
CA GLY A 487 3.16 2.29 -2.90
C GLY A 487 4.17 3.44 -2.88
N ARG A 488 4.38 4.02 -1.70
CA ARG A 488 5.35 5.13 -1.52
C ARG A 488 6.81 4.74 -1.77
N ASP A 489 7.14 3.47 -1.68
CA ASP A 489 8.49 2.92 -1.82
C ASP A 489 9.01 2.94 -3.26
N ILE A 490 8.12 3.04 -4.25
CA ILE A 490 8.51 3.07 -5.68
C ILE A 490 8.29 4.42 -6.37
N ILE A 491 8.15 5.51 -5.61
CA ILE A 491 8.04 6.87 -6.18
C ILE A 491 9.26 7.19 -7.06
N PHE A 492 10.46 6.90 -6.58
CA PHE A 492 11.70 7.20 -7.30
C PHE A 492 12.01 6.17 -8.38
N PHE A 493 11.69 4.92 -8.12
CA PHE A 493 11.95 3.83 -9.04
C PHE A 493 11.04 3.86 -10.26
N TRP A 494 9.76 4.18 -10.06
CA TRP A 494 8.76 4.03 -11.11
C TRP A 494 8.03 5.32 -11.46
N VAL A 495 7.41 6.00 -10.49
CA VAL A 495 6.59 7.19 -10.75
C VAL A 495 7.41 8.28 -11.44
N ALA A 496 8.57 8.61 -10.89
CA ALA A 496 9.45 9.64 -11.43
C ALA A 496 9.90 9.32 -12.85
N ARG A 497 10.26 8.03 -13.08
CA ARG A 497 10.71 7.57 -14.41
C ARG A 497 9.60 7.60 -15.44
N MET A 498 8.37 7.24 -15.09
CA MET A 498 7.23 7.38 -16.00
C MET A 498 6.95 8.84 -16.35
N ILE A 499 7.04 9.76 -15.38
CA ILE A 499 6.78 11.19 -15.63
C ILE A 499 7.77 11.76 -16.64
N PHE A 500 9.07 11.60 -16.44
CA PHE A 500 10.03 12.14 -17.41
C PHE A 500 9.98 11.41 -18.76
N SER A 501 9.70 10.10 -18.79
CA SER A 501 9.56 9.37 -20.06
C SER A 501 8.31 9.80 -20.83
N GLY A 502 7.17 10.01 -20.15
CA GLY A 502 5.95 10.53 -20.78
C GLY A 502 6.19 11.92 -21.40
N LEU A 503 6.80 12.82 -20.65
CA LEU A 503 7.12 14.16 -21.16
C LEU A 503 8.10 14.13 -22.34
N GLU A 504 9.09 13.21 -22.33
CA GLU A 504 10.09 13.13 -23.39
C GLU A 504 9.57 12.49 -24.69
N PHE A 505 8.68 11.49 -24.61
CA PHE A 505 8.27 10.70 -25.77
C PHE A 505 6.85 10.95 -26.24
N MET A 506 6.01 11.50 -25.37
CA MET A 506 4.60 11.78 -25.63
C MET A 506 4.26 13.26 -25.58
N ASP A 507 5.21 14.14 -25.24
CA ASP A 507 5.03 15.58 -25.05
C ASP A 507 3.94 15.94 -24.05
N ASP A 508 3.54 14.99 -23.19
CA ASP A 508 2.52 15.17 -22.14
C ASP A 508 2.83 14.29 -20.93
N VAL A 509 2.24 14.63 -19.78
CA VAL A 509 2.36 13.82 -18.56
C VAL A 509 1.69 12.45 -18.74
N PRO A 510 2.25 11.36 -18.14
CA PRO A 510 1.67 10.03 -18.34
C PRO A 510 0.38 9.82 -17.56
N PHE A 511 0.15 10.59 -16.51
CA PHE A 511 -1.03 10.59 -15.65
C PHE A 511 -1.15 11.94 -14.94
N LYS A 512 -2.39 12.30 -14.59
CA LYS A 512 -2.65 13.59 -13.92
C LYS A 512 -2.50 13.50 -12.41
N GLU A 513 -2.83 12.36 -11.83
CA GLU A 513 -2.86 12.14 -10.39
C GLU A 513 -2.05 10.90 -10.02
N VAL A 514 -1.35 10.97 -8.88
CA VAL A 514 -0.59 9.87 -8.29
C VAL A 514 -1.13 9.61 -6.90
N PHE A 515 -1.95 8.56 -6.78
CA PHE A 515 -2.52 8.13 -5.50
C PHE A 515 -1.55 7.19 -4.80
N ILE A 516 -0.94 7.66 -3.72
CA ILE A 516 0.04 6.92 -2.93
C ILE A 516 -0.65 6.26 -1.74
N HIS A 517 -0.52 4.95 -1.64
CA HIS A 517 -0.92 4.20 -0.45
C HIS A 517 0.27 3.83 0.43
N GLY A 518 0.00 3.48 1.70
CA GLY A 518 1.00 2.98 2.64
C GLY A 518 1.24 1.47 2.48
N MET A 519 2.10 0.93 3.34
CA MET A 519 2.37 -0.50 3.40
C MET A 519 1.37 -1.22 4.29
N VAL A 520 1.16 -2.52 4.01
CA VAL A 520 0.44 -3.42 4.92
C VAL A 520 1.44 -4.04 5.89
N LEU A 521 1.27 -3.75 7.17
CA LEU A 521 2.10 -4.20 8.27
C LEU A 521 1.40 -5.31 9.07
N ASP A 522 2.14 -6.09 9.84
CA ASP A 522 1.55 -7.04 10.78
C ASP A 522 0.87 -6.32 11.97
N ALA A 523 0.22 -7.06 12.85
CA ALA A 523 -0.49 -6.51 14.01
C ALA A 523 0.43 -5.72 14.97
N GLN A 524 1.74 -6.01 14.96
CA GLN A 524 2.77 -5.33 15.75
C GLN A 524 3.36 -4.10 15.04
N GLY A 525 2.95 -3.83 13.78
CA GLY A 525 3.45 -2.70 12.99
C GLY A 525 4.78 -2.98 12.30
N ARG A 526 5.16 -4.24 12.10
CA ARG A 526 6.38 -4.65 11.38
C ARG A 526 6.04 -4.97 9.92
N LYS A 527 6.98 -4.72 9.02
CA LYS A 527 6.88 -5.12 7.61
C LYS A 527 6.68 -6.64 7.52
N MET A 528 5.70 -7.08 6.75
CA MET A 528 5.49 -8.49 6.47
C MET A 528 6.55 -9.00 5.50
N SER A 529 7.20 -10.12 5.83
CA SER A 529 8.15 -10.78 4.95
C SER A 529 8.15 -12.30 5.17
N LYS A 530 8.55 -13.06 4.14
CA LYS A 530 8.70 -14.52 4.23
C LYS A 530 9.81 -14.90 5.22
N SER A 531 10.87 -14.11 5.31
CA SER A 531 12.00 -14.34 6.21
C SER A 531 11.66 -14.19 7.68
N LEU A 532 10.70 -13.31 8.02
CA LEU A 532 10.21 -13.11 9.39
C LEU A 532 9.07 -14.07 9.76
N GLY A 533 8.54 -14.84 8.79
CA GLY A 533 7.43 -15.77 9.01
C GLY A 533 6.11 -15.10 9.43
N ASN A 534 5.99 -13.77 9.23
CA ASN A 534 4.80 -12.97 9.57
C ASN A 534 3.95 -12.60 8.33
N GLY A 535 4.31 -13.13 7.15
CA GLY A 535 3.57 -12.92 5.92
C GLY A 535 2.22 -13.65 5.94
N VAL A 536 1.16 -12.96 5.50
CA VAL A 536 -0.18 -13.53 5.32
C VAL A 536 -0.45 -13.64 3.82
N ASP A 537 -0.82 -14.83 3.36
CA ASP A 537 -1.21 -15.06 1.96
C ASP A 537 -2.65 -14.55 1.74
N PRO A 538 -2.89 -13.64 0.78
CA PRO A 538 -4.23 -13.17 0.45
C PRO A 538 -5.18 -14.32 0.06
N ILE A 539 -4.69 -15.36 -0.59
CA ILE A 539 -5.52 -16.48 -1.03
C ILE A 539 -6.02 -17.33 0.15
N ASP A 540 -5.22 -17.53 1.18
CA ASP A 540 -5.64 -18.21 2.40
C ASP A 540 -6.77 -17.42 3.10
N VAL A 541 -6.64 -16.10 3.12
CA VAL A 541 -7.67 -15.20 3.66
C VAL A 541 -8.95 -15.25 2.83
N ILE A 542 -8.87 -15.16 1.51
CA ILE A 542 -10.02 -15.28 0.60
C ILE A 542 -10.71 -16.64 0.79
N THR A 543 -9.93 -17.70 0.92
CA THR A 543 -10.46 -19.06 1.12
C THR A 543 -11.22 -19.20 2.43
N SER A 544 -10.81 -18.52 3.49
CA SER A 544 -11.41 -18.62 4.82
C SER A 544 -12.53 -17.60 5.07
N HIS A 545 -12.42 -16.37 4.54
CA HIS A 545 -13.32 -15.26 4.87
C HIS A 545 -14.05 -14.65 3.66
N GLY A 546 -13.63 -14.99 2.43
CA GLY A 546 -14.14 -14.42 1.19
C GLY A 546 -13.38 -13.17 0.73
N ALA A 547 -13.40 -12.94 -0.57
CA ALA A 547 -12.74 -11.80 -1.21
C ALA A 547 -13.33 -10.45 -0.77
N ASP A 548 -14.66 -10.36 -0.69
CA ASP A 548 -15.34 -9.12 -0.24
C ASP A 548 -14.92 -8.71 1.17
N SER A 549 -14.75 -9.68 2.08
CA SER A 549 -14.31 -9.40 3.46
C SER A 549 -12.88 -8.89 3.50
N LEU A 550 -11.99 -9.46 2.69
CA LEU A 550 -10.60 -9.00 2.57
C LEU A 550 -10.55 -7.58 1.98
N ARG A 551 -11.22 -7.34 0.85
CA ARG A 551 -11.27 -6.04 0.17
C ARG A 551 -11.78 -4.95 1.11
N PHE A 552 -12.91 -5.20 1.77
CA PHE A 552 -13.52 -4.24 2.68
C PHE A 552 -12.63 -3.92 3.88
N MET A 553 -11.98 -4.93 4.48
CA MET A 553 -11.04 -4.76 5.60
C MET A 553 -9.80 -3.96 5.18
N LEU A 554 -9.23 -4.22 3.98
CA LEU A 554 -8.07 -3.51 3.48
C LEU A 554 -8.33 -2.02 3.23
N VAL A 555 -9.57 -1.67 2.90
CA VAL A 555 -9.94 -0.29 2.58
C VAL A 555 -10.45 0.46 3.80
N THR A 556 -11.27 -0.18 4.65
CA THR A 556 -11.88 0.47 5.82
C THR A 556 -10.81 0.98 6.79
N GLY A 557 -10.82 2.31 7.04
CA GLY A 557 -9.85 2.97 7.91
C GLY A 557 -8.46 3.13 7.28
N ASN A 558 -8.33 2.91 5.99
CA ASN A 558 -7.14 3.25 5.23
C ASN A 558 -7.19 4.74 4.87
N THR A 559 -6.12 5.45 5.18
CA THR A 559 -5.94 6.87 4.84
C THR A 559 -4.82 6.99 3.82
N PRO A 560 -4.94 7.86 2.81
CA PRO A 560 -3.91 8.02 1.77
C PRO A 560 -2.49 8.20 2.34
N GLY A 561 -1.56 7.38 1.87
CA GLY A 561 -0.14 7.42 2.25
C GLY A 561 0.22 6.90 3.63
N ASN A 562 -0.74 6.41 4.43
CA ASN A 562 -0.50 5.84 5.75
C ASN A 562 -0.48 4.33 5.72
N ASP A 563 0.33 3.73 6.61
CA ASP A 563 0.44 2.28 6.72
C ASP A 563 -0.80 1.67 7.37
N LEU A 564 -1.21 0.51 6.86
CA LEU A 564 -2.32 -0.27 7.38
C LEU A 564 -1.79 -1.45 8.22
N ARG A 565 -2.30 -1.62 9.44
CA ARG A 565 -2.03 -2.82 10.24
C ARG A 565 -3.08 -3.88 9.95
N PHE A 566 -2.63 -5.01 9.44
CA PHE A 566 -3.47 -6.18 9.23
C PHE A 566 -3.85 -6.81 10.57
N ASN A 567 -5.16 -7.07 10.75
CA ASN A 567 -5.69 -7.66 11.97
C ASN A 567 -6.87 -8.59 11.64
N PHE A 568 -6.83 -9.83 12.13
CA PHE A 568 -7.90 -10.82 11.94
C PHE A 568 -9.24 -10.40 12.60
N GLU A 569 -9.22 -9.65 13.69
CA GLU A 569 -10.47 -9.15 14.31
C GLU A 569 -11.22 -8.19 13.37
N LYS A 570 -10.50 -7.33 12.64
CA LYS A 570 -11.10 -6.45 11.62
C LYS A 570 -11.65 -7.25 10.44
N LEU A 571 -10.95 -8.31 10.05
CA LEU A 571 -11.40 -9.22 9.00
C LEU A 571 -12.68 -9.96 9.39
N ASP A 572 -12.78 -10.47 10.64
CA ASP A 572 -14.00 -11.03 11.20
C ASP A 572 -15.13 -10.00 11.24
N GLY A 573 -14.82 -8.74 11.56
CA GLY A 573 -15.77 -7.62 11.50
C GLY A 573 -16.34 -7.43 10.09
N ALA A 574 -15.50 -7.45 9.06
CA ALA A 574 -15.93 -7.33 7.66
C ALA A 574 -16.81 -8.53 7.22
N ARG A 575 -16.45 -9.76 7.64
CA ARG A 575 -17.28 -10.93 7.40
C ARG A 575 -18.65 -10.83 8.08
N ASN A 576 -18.69 -10.35 9.31
CA ASN A 576 -19.93 -10.15 10.05
C ASN A 576 -20.80 -9.07 9.38
N PHE A 577 -20.20 -8.03 8.82
CA PHE A 577 -20.89 -7.02 8.02
C PHE A 577 -21.54 -7.64 6.77
N ALA A 578 -20.80 -8.44 6.00
CA ALA A 578 -21.35 -9.17 4.87
C ALA A 578 -22.55 -10.05 5.28
N ASN A 579 -22.43 -10.80 6.39
CA ASN A 579 -23.52 -11.63 6.89
C ASN A 579 -24.74 -10.81 7.36
N LYS A 580 -24.54 -9.64 7.95
CA LYS A 580 -25.65 -8.75 8.35
C LYS A 580 -26.39 -8.21 7.15
N LEU A 581 -25.64 -7.73 6.12
CA LEU A 581 -26.22 -7.29 4.85
C LEU A 581 -27.01 -8.43 4.18
N TRP A 582 -26.44 -9.64 4.14
CA TRP A 582 -27.08 -10.83 3.59
C TRP A 582 -28.43 -11.13 4.27
N ASN A 583 -28.46 -11.12 5.60
CA ASN A 583 -29.67 -11.41 6.38
C ASN A 583 -30.74 -10.31 6.20
N ALA A 584 -30.36 -9.04 6.17
CA ALA A 584 -31.26 -7.93 5.88
C ALA A 584 -31.86 -8.03 4.48
N SER A 585 -31.03 -8.34 3.48
CA SER A 585 -31.45 -8.54 2.09
C SER A 585 -32.36 -9.77 1.95
N ARG A 586 -32.05 -10.86 2.65
CA ARG A 586 -32.92 -12.04 2.69
C ARG A 586 -34.29 -11.69 3.26
N PHE A 587 -34.35 -10.95 4.36
CA PHE A 587 -35.60 -10.46 4.92
C PHE A 587 -36.38 -9.61 3.90
N ALA A 588 -35.72 -8.65 3.24
CA ALA A 588 -36.35 -7.81 2.23
C ALA A 588 -36.93 -8.65 1.08
N LEU A 589 -36.15 -9.53 0.49
CA LEU A 589 -36.54 -10.36 -0.66
C LEU A 589 -37.71 -11.31 -0.32
N MET A 590 -37.80 -11.85 0.90
CA MET A 590 -38.93 -12.64 1.35
C MET A 590 -40.23 -11.84 1.37
N ASN A 591 -40.17 -10.53 1.62
CA ASN A 591 -41.30 -9.63 1.68
C ASN A 591 -41.63 -8.95 0.33
N LEU A 592 -40.86 -9.28 -0.73
CA LEU A 592 -41.05 -8.75 -2.08
C LEU A 592 -41.59 -9.81 -3.09
N ALA A 593 -42.04 -10.97 -2.60
CA ALA A 593 -42.49 -12.06 -3.46
C ALA A 593 -43.69 -11.70 -4.35
N ASP A 594 -44.56 -10.80 -3.89
CA ASP A 594 -45.74 -10.26 -4.54
C ASP A 594 -45.58 -8.84 -5.07
N TYR A 595 -44.36 -8.28 -5.00
CA TYR A 595 -44.06 -6.92 -5.44
C TYR A 595 -43.99 -6.83 -6.96
N GLU A 596 -44.62 -5.80 -7.54
CA GLU A 596 -44.45 -5.37 -8.93
C GLU A 596 -43.78 -4.00 -8.98
N ASP A 597 -42.75 -3.83 -9.83
CA ASP A 597 -41.97 -2.57 -9.89
C ASP A 597 -42.79 -1.48 -10.62
N LYS A 598 -43.63 -0.75 -9.85
CA LYS A 598 -44.44 0.37 -10.30
C LYS A 598 -44.21 1.54 -9.32
N ALA A 599 -44.42 2.78 -9.78
CA ALA A 599 -44.35 3.93 -8.89
C ALA A 599 -45.49 3.83 -7.82
N PRO A 600 -45.20 4.11 -6.53
CA PRO A 600 -46.21 4.10 -5.49
C PRO A 600 -47.20 5.27 -5.70
N THR A 601 -48.47 5.03 -5.30
CA THR A 601 -49.54 6.03 -5.34
C THR A 601 -49.86 6.57 -3.96
N GLY A 602 -49.38 5.92 -2.89
CA GLY A 602 -49.57 6.32 -1.50
C GLY A 602 -48.53 7.29 -1.00
N ASP A 603 -48.86 7.98 0.09
CA ASP A 603 -47.94 8.93 0.73
C ASP A 603 -46.77 8.21 1.40
N PHE A 604 -45.60 8.86 1.40
CA PHE A 604 -44.43 8.40 2.14
C PHE A 604 -44.56 8.73 3.62
N THR A 605 -44.38 7.70 4.46
CA THR A 605 -44.33 7.88 5.92
C THR A 605 -43.06 8.62 6.34
N LEU A 606 -43.00 9.05 7.62
CA LEU A 606 -41.80 9.67 8.18
C LEU A 606 -40.57 8.78 8.03
N ALA A 607 -40.71 7.47 8.24
CA ALA A 607 -39.62 6.50 8.10
C ALA A 607 -39.13 6.39 6.64
N ASP A 608 -40.04 6.45 5.66
CA ASP A 608 -39.69 6.40 4.24
C ASP A 608 -38.95 7.68 3.80
N ARG A 609 -39.49 8.85 4.19
CA ARG A 609 -38.86 10.14 3.93
C ARG A 609 -37.46 10.23 4.53
N TRP A 610 -37.32 9.76 5.77
CA TRP A 610 -36.04 9.72 6.48
C TRP A 610 -35.01 8.84 5.76
N ILE A 611 -35.34 7.59 5.46
CA ILE A 611 -34.35 6.67 4.89
C ILE A 611 -33.94 7.08 3.47
N ILE A 612 -34.84 7.62 2.66
CA ILE A 612 -34.53 8.17 1.34
C ILE A 612 -33.58 9.38 1.46
N SER A 613 -33.89 10.30 2.39
CA SER A 613 -33.05 11.47 2.66
C SER A 613 -31.64 11.06 3.10
N ARG A 614 -31.55 10.15 4.08
CA ARG A 614 -30.26 9.62 4.55
C ARG A 614 -29.46 8.95 3.44
N PHE A 615 -30.11 8.11 2.64
CA PHE A 615 -29.47 7.47 1.49
C PHE A 615 -28.92 8.52 0.52
N ASN A 616 -29.69 9.52 0.15
CA ASN A 616 -29.25 10.57 -0.79
C ASN A 616 -28.06 11.35 -0.24
N ARG A 617 -28.02 11.62 1.07
CA ARG A 617 -26.89 12.27 1.76
C ARG A 617 -25.64 11.39 1.73
N VAL A 618 -25.78 10.11 2.09
CA VAL A 618 -24.68 9.13 2.05
C VAL A 618 -24.14 8.96 0.63
N ALA A 619 -25.02 8.87 -0.36
CA ALA A 619 -24.58 8.77 -1.77
C ALA A 619 -23.75 9.98 -2.21
N LYS A 620 -24.11 11.19 -1.77
CA LYS A 620 -23.35 12.41 -2.02
C LYS A 620 -21.99 12.37 -1.31
N GLU A 621 -21.97 12.02 -0.03
CA GLU A 621 -20.75 11.98 0.79
C GLU A 621 -19.77 10.94 0.25
N VAL A 622 -20.25 9.72 -0.03
CA VAL A 622 -19.44 8.64 -0.62
C VAL A 622 -18.86 9.06 -1.97
N THR A 623 -19.64 9.69 -2.82
CA THR A 623 -19.17 10.18 -4.13
C THR A 623 -18.05 11.21 -3.95
N GLY A 624 -18.25 12.20 -3.08
CA GLY A 624 -17.24 13.23 -2.80
C GLY A 624 -15.96 12.66 -2.20
N GLN A 625 -16.07 11.65 -1.32
CA GLN A 625 -14.92 10.95 -0.73
C GLN A 625 -14.15 10.14 -1.79
N LEU A 626 -14.84 9.46 -2.71
CA LEU A 626 -14.21 8.76 -3.84
C LEU A 626 -13.47 9.72 -4.77
N GLU A 627 -14.04 10.89 -5.04
CA GLU A 627 -13.39 11.96 -5.83
C GLU A 627 -12.15 12.53 -5.14
N ALA A 628 -12.15 12.56 -3.80
CA ALA A 628 -11.01 12.99 -2.99
C ALA A 628 -10.00 11.88 -2.69
N TYR A 629 -10.18 10.66 -3.21
CA TYR A 629 -9.39 9.46 -2.89
C TYR A 629 -9.43 9.03 -1.41
N GLU A 630 -10.44 9.47 -0.66
CA GLU A 630 -10.67 9.06 0.73
C GLU A 630 -11.51 7.76 0.80
N LEU A 631 -11.02 6.70 0.12
CA LEU A 631 -11.75 5.44 -0.05
C LEU A 631 -12.10 4.76 1.29
N GLY A 632 -11.24 4.92 2.29
CA GLY A 632 -11.48 4.38 3.63
C GLY A 632 -12.65 5.05 4.35
N GLU A 633 -12.81 6.37 4.17
CA GLU A 633 -13.95 7.11 4.72
C GLU A 633 -15.23 6.76 3.96
N ALA A 634 -15.17 6.61 2.64
CA ALA A 634 -16.32 6.14 1.84
C ALA A 634 -16.81 4.75 2.30
N ALA A 635 -15.89 3.82 2.55
CA ALA A 635 -16.23 2.50 3.08
C ALA A 635 -16.84 2.58 4.49
N ARG A 636 -16.34 3.48 5.35
CA ARG A 636 -16.85 3.71 6.70
C ARG A 636 -18.26 4.27 6.68
N GLU A 637 -18.51 5.27 5.82
CA GLU A 637 -19.85 5.89 5.68
C GLU A 637 -20.89 4.86 5.21
N LEU A 638 -20.54 4.03 4.24
CA LEU A 638 -21.39 2.92 3.78
C LEU A 638 -21.66 1.91 4.89
N TYR A 639 -20.64 1.55 5.67
CA TYR A 639 -20.80 0.66 6.81
C TYR A 639 -21.79 1.22 7.84
N GLU A 640 -21.60 2.49 8.25
CA GLU A 640 -22.46 3.16 9.22
C GLU A 640 -23.92 3.22 8.76
N PHE A 641 -24.15 3.63 7.52
CA PHE A 641 -25.49 3.67 6.95
C PHE A 641 -26.15 2.30 6.90
N ILE A 642 -25.45 1.30 6.33
CA ILE A 642 -26.01 -0.05 6.15
C ILE A 642 -26.27 -0.71 7.50
N TRP A 643 -25.30 -0.65 8.40
CA TRP A 643 -25.39 -1.35 9.69
C TRP A 643 -26.35 -0.65 10.64
N ASN A 644 -26.12 0.64 10.89
CA ASN A 644 -26.79 1.37 11.96
C ASN A 644 -28.11 2.02 11.54
N GLU A 645 -28.31 2.37 10.26
CA GLU A 645 -29.53 3.05 9.81
C GLU A 645 -30.47 2.11 9.05
N PHE A 646 -29.98 1.47 7.97
CA PHE A 646 -30.80 0.58 7.17
C PHE A 646 -31.19 -0.70 7.91
N CYS A 647 -30.20 -1.45 8.45
CA CYS A 647 -30.47 -2.74 9.10
C CYS A 647 -31.09 -2.61 10.49
N ASP A 648 -30.57 -1.73 11.34
CA ASP A 648 -31.00 -1.66 12.75
C ASP A 648 -32.29 -0.84 12.96
N TRP A 649 -32.55 0.09 12.03
CA TRP A 649 -33.73 0.94 12.17
C TRP A 649 -34.74 0.75 11.05
N TYR A 650 -34.40 1.03 9.78
CA TYR A 650 -35.39 1.03 8.73
C TYR A 650 -36.08 -0.33 8.53
N ILE A 651 -35.30 -1.40 8.54
CA ILE A 651 -35.84 -2.78 8.47
C ILE A 651 -36.87 -3.01 9.58
N GLU A 652 -36.58 -2.58 10.82
CA GLU A 652 -37.50 -2.77 11.95
C GLU A 652 -38.75 -1.87 11.85
N LEU A 653 -38.59 -0.63 11.42
CA LEU A 653 -39.69 0.33 11.24
C LEU A 653 -40.69 -0.11 10.19
N VAL A 654 -40.24 -0.75 9.13
CA VAL A 654 -41.08 -1.14 7.99
C VAL A 654 -41.82 -2.47 8.20
N LYS A 655 -41.41 -3.31 9.17
CA LYS A 655 -42.01 -4.64 9.43
C LYS A 655 -43.52 -4.63 9.60
N PRO A 656 -44.15 -3.75 10.36
CA PRO A 656 -45.60 -3.76 10.55
C PRO A 656 -46.35 -3.61 9.22
N ARG A 657 -45.85 -2.76 8.33
CA ARG A 657 -46.43 -2.49 7.02
C ARG A 657 -46.26 -3.69 6.09
N LEU A 658 -45.07 -4.28 6.06
CA LEU A 658 -44.76 -5.46 5.24
C LEU A 658 -45.58 -6.69 5.64
N TYR A 659 -45.89 -6.83 6.92
CA TYR A 659 -46.72 -7.91 7.45
C TYR A 659 -48.24 -7.68 7.30
N GLY A 660 -48.63 -6.62 6.59
CA GLY A 660 -50.03 -6.33 6.28
C GLY A 660 -50.88 -5.86 7.48
N LYS A 661 -50.24 -5.23 8.48
CA LYS A 661 -50.95 -4.59 9.59
C LYS A 661 -51.56 -3.21 9.23
N THR A 662 -51.30 -2.75 7.99
CA THR A 662 -51.76 -1.49 7.40
C THR A 662 -52.52 -1.77 6.11
N THR A 663 -52.84 -0.73 5.32
CA THR A 663 -53.50 -0.87 4.04
C THR A 663 -52.62 -1.53 2.98
N THR A 664 -53.24 -2.12 1.95
CA THR A 664 -52.49 -2.71 0.83
C THR A 664 -51.62 -1.67 0.10
N GLU A 665 -52.12 -0.45 -0.03
CA GLU A 665 -51.41 0.65 -0.67
C GLU A 665 -50.18 1.08 0.13
N ASP A 666 -50.31 1.20 1.46
CA ASP A 666 -49.21 1.51 2.36
C ASP A 666 -48.14 0.39 2.37
N ARG A 667 -48.57 -0.89 2.37
CA ARG A 667 -47.65 -2.02 2.22
C ARG A 667 -46.89 -1.95 0.90
N TYR A 668 -47.57 -1.60 -0.18
CA TYR A 668 -46.94 -1.47 -1.49
C TYR A 668 -45.91 -0.34 -1.51
N THR A 669 -46.23 0.84 -0.93
CA THR A 669 -45.29 1.94 -0.77
C THR A 669 -44.05 1.51 0.04
N ALA A 670 -44.25 0.77 1.14
CA ALA A 670 -43.16 0.22 1.93
C ALA A 670 -42.26 -0.73 1.13
N GLN A 671 -42.85 -1.63 0.32
CA GLN A 671 -42.09 -2.52 -0.57
C GLN A 671 -41.29 -1.74 -1.60
N TRP A 672 -41.85 -0.69 -2.18
CA TRP A 672 -41.16 0.15 -3.18
C TRP A 672 -39.96 0.87 -2.58
N VAL A 673 -40.12 1.51 -1.42
CA VAL A 673 -39.02 2.22 -0.74
C VAL A 673 -37.93 1.24 -0.32
N LEU A 674 -38.31 0.10 0.25
CA LEU A 674 -37.38 -0.95 0.65
C LEU A 674 -36.57 -1.46 -0.56
N THR A 675 -37.20 -1.70 -1.69
CA THR A 675 -36.58 -2.17 -2.92
C THR A 675 -35.61 -1.12 -3.47
N LYS A 676 -36.06 0.14 -3.55
CA LYS A 676 -35.25 1.26 -4.04
C LYS A 676 -33.99 1.44 -3.19
N VAL A 677 -34.16 1.59 -1.87
CA VAL A 677 -33.04 1.85 -0.96
C VAL A 677 -32.08 0.67 -0.93
N LEU A 678 -32.56 -0.56 -0.88
CA LEU A 678 -31.70 -1.75 -0.93
C LEU A 678 -30.91 -1.82 -2.23
N ARG A 679 -31.56 -1.67 -3.39
CA ARG A 679 -30.92 -1.74 -4.70
C ARG A 679 -29.81 -0.69 -4.83
N GLU A 680 -30.13 0.57 -4.55
CA GLU A 680 -29.19 1.67 -4.69
C GLU A 680 -28.06 1.60 -3.65
N THR A 681 -28.33 1.07 -2.45
CA THR A 681 -27.29 0.79 -1.45
C THR A 681 -26.30 -0.29 -1.94
N LEU A 682 -26.79 -1.34 -2.59
CA LEU A 682 -25.91 -2.36 -3.17
C LEU A 682 -25.08 -1.77 -4.30
N GLU A 683 -25.65 -0.89 -5.11
CA GLU A 683 -24.95 -0.18 -6.19
C GLU A 683 -23.82 0.71 -5.65
N LEU A 684 -24.04 1.45 -4.55
CA LEU A 684 -22.97 2.20 -3.87
C LEU A 684 -21.88 1.30 -3.26
N LEU A 685 -22.26 0.15 -2.71
CA LEU A 685 -21.33 -0.77 -2.06
C LEU A 685 -20.56 -1.64 -3.07
N HIS A 686 -21.05 -1.80 -4.29
CA HIS A 686 -20.51 -2.72 -5.29
C HIS A 686 -19.00 -2.55 -5.56
N PRO A 687 -18.44 -1.36 -5.69
CA PRO A 687 -16.99 -1.19 -5.88
C PRO A 687 -16.17 -1.83 -4.75
N PHE A 688 -16.66 -1.83 -3.54
CA PHE A 688 -15.97 -2.33 -2.34
C PHE A 688 -16.15 -3.83 -2.13
N MET A 689 -17.39 -4.33 -2.30
CA MET A 689 -17.79 -5.72 -2.07
C MET A 689 -18.55 -6.28 -3.27
N PRO A 690 -17.84 -6.56 -4.39
CA PRO A 690 -18.49 -6.82 -5.67
C PRO A 690 -19.31 -8.12 -5.71
N PHE A 691 -18.93 -9.16 -4.99
CA PHE A 691 -19.55 -10.47 -5.11
C PHE A 691 -20.87 -10.58 -4.37
N ILE A 692 -20.92 -10.18 -3.11
CA ILE A 692 -22.16 -10.21 -2.33
C ILE A 692 -23.21 -9.25 -2.89
N THR A 693 -22.77 -8.10 -3.39
CA THR A 693 -23.69 -7.11 -3.98
C THR A 693 -24.26 -7.60 -5.29
N GLU A 694 -23.48 -8.24 -6.16
CA GLU A 694 -23.98 -8.88 -7.39
C GLU A 694 -24.99 -9.98 -7.05
N GLU A 695 -24.64 -10.88 -6.12
CA GLU A 695 -25.50 -12.01 -5.74
C GLU A 695 -26.86 -11.58 -5.21
N ILE A 696 -26.91 -10.53 -4.38
CA ILE A 696 -28.17 -9.99 -3.86
C ILE A 696 -28.91 -9.23 -4.96
N TRP A 697 -28.22 -8.35 -5.71
CA TRP A 697 -28.82 -7.49 -6.73
C TRP A 697 -29.51 -8.30 -7.84
N GLN A 698 -28.92 -9.43 -8.23
CA GLN A 698 -29.54 -10.34 -9.23
C GLN A 698 -30.90 -10.90 -8.82
N ARG A 699 -31.24 -10.83 -7.53
CA ARG A 699 -32.52 -11.34 -6.97
C ARG A 699 -33.55 -10.23 -6.75
N ILE A 700 -33.16 -8.96 -6.84
CA ILE A 700 -34.05 -7.81 -6.61
C ILE A 700 -35.03 -7.70 -7.81
N PRO A 701 -36.35 -7.60 -7.54
CA PRO A 701 -37.34 -7.34 -8.59
C PRO A 701 -37.10 -5.96 -9.25
N GLY A 702 -37.39 -5.84 -10.54
CA GLY A 702 -37.32 -4.55 -11.26
C GLY A 702 -35.90 -4.03 -11.56
N ARG A 703 -34.86 -4.81 -11.29
CA ARG A 703 -33.49 -4.46 -11.68
C ARG A 703 -33.36 -4.33 -13.20
N GLN A 704 -32.58 -3.37 -13.65
CA GLN A 704 -32.27 -3.19 -15.07
C GLN A 704 -30.82 -3.62 -15.36
N GLY A 705 -30.61 -4.29 -16.50
CA GLY A 705 -29.31 -4.77 -16.93
C GLY A 705 -28.99 -6.21 -16.52
N GLN A 706 -27.82 -6.69 -16.96
CA GLN A 706 -27.34 -8.06 -16.78
C GLN A 706 -26.47 -8.23 -15.53
N THR A 707 -25.81 -7.17 -15.09
CA THR A 707 -24.91 -7.14 -13.95
C THR A 707 -25.00 -5.79 -13.25
N ILE A 708 -24.83 -5.78 -11.93
CA ILE A 708 -24.73 -4.56 -11.13
C ILE A 708 -23.54 -3.67 -11.56
N MET A 709 -22.50 -4.27 -12.12
CA MET A 709 -21.31 -3.57 -12.60
C MET A 709 -21.61 -2.48 -13.64
N ASN A 710 -22.69 -2.70 -14.42
CA ASN A 710 -23.16 -1.77 -15.45
C ASN A 710 -24.41 -0.98 -15.01
N ALA A 711 -24.82 -1.09 -13.75
CA ALA A 711 -25.85 -0.23 -13.20
C ALA A 711 -25.33 1.23 -13.10
N LEU A 712 -26.24 2.19 -13.21
CA LEU A 712 -25.88 3.59 -13.04
C LEU A 712 -25.54 3.88 -11.58
N TRP A 713 -24.48 4.66 -11.38
CA TRP A 713 -24.13 5.17 -10.04
C TRP A 713 -25.31 5.96 -9.45
N PRO A 714 -25.78 5.62 -8.24
CA PRO A 714 -27.08 6.10 -7.75
C PRO A 714 -27.05 7.52 -7.16
N PHE A 715 -26.08 8.32 -7.53
CA PHE A 715 -25.96 9.71 -7.13
C PHE A 715 -26.06 10.64 -8.34
N THR A 716 -26.97 11.63 -8.25
CA THR A 716 -27.03 12.77 -9.16
C THR A 716 -27.10 14.06 -8.33
N GLU A 717 -26.51 15.14 -8.86
CA GLU A 717 -26.67 16.47 -8.28
C GLU A 717 -28.15 16.83 -8.24
N GLY A 718 -28.66 17.18 -7.05
CA GLY A 718 -30.07 17.54 -6.85
C GLY A 718 -30.95 16.43 -6.30
N ASN A 719 -30.44 15.27 -5.94
CA ASN A 719 -31.19 14.30 -5.13
C ASN A 719 -31.71 14.97 -3.85
N PRO A 720 -33.03 14.93 -3.57
CA PRO A 720 -33.62 15.68 -2.47
C PRO A 720 -33.23 15.10 -1.11
N THR A 721 -32.95 16.00 -0.15
CA THR A 721 -32.83 15.67 1.28
C THR A 721 -34.01 16.27 2.05
N ASP A 722 -34.38 15.66 3.15
CA ASP A 722 -35.47 16.05 4.02
C ASP A 722 -34.97 16.22 5.45
N ASP A 723 -34.44 17.41 5.75
CA ASP A 723 -33.85 17.72 7.05
C ASP A 723 -34.87 17.64 8.20
N GLU A 724 -36.14 17.92 7.91
CA GLU A 724 -37.22 17.79 8.88
C GLU A 724 -37.43 16.32 9.25
N ALA A 725 -37.53 15.44 8.28
CA ALA A 725 -37.69 14.02 8.53
C ALA A 725 -36.47 13.44 9.27
N GLU A 726 -35.26 13.86 8.92
CA GLU A 726 -34.04 13.42 9.63
C GLU A 726 -34.02 13.91 11.10
N SER A 727 -34.39 15.15 11.35
CA SER A 727 -34.46 15.71 12.71
C SER A 727 -35.50 15.00 13.56
N ARG A 728 -36.72 14.84 13.04
CA ARG A 728 -37.82 14.16 13.75
C ARG A 728 -37.43 12.71 14.06
N MET A 729 -36.93 11.99 13.08
CA MET A 729 -36.51 10.59 13.26
C MET A 729 -35.36 10.47 14.25
N GLY A 730 -34.42 11.42 14.26
CA GLY A 730 -33.34 11.50 15.23
C GLY A 730 -33.84 11.55 16.67
N ILE A 731 -34.87 12.37 16.94
CA ILE A 731 -35.54 12.46 18.25
C ILE A 731 -36.14 11.11 18.65
N LEU A 732 -36.89 10.49 17.76
CA LEU A 732 -37.54 9.20 18.03
C LEU A 732 -36.53 8.10 18.31
N MET A 733 -35.43 8.08 17.55
CA MET A 733 -34.37 7.12 17.73
C MET A 733 -33.64 7.32 19.08
N GLU A 734 -33.40 8.56 19.50
CA GLU A 734 -32.75 8.89 20.76
C GLU A 734 -33.59 8.40 21.95
N VAL A 735 -34.90 8.70 21.97
CA VAL A 735 -35.82 8.25 22.99
C VAL A 735 -35.96 6.72 23.01
N THR A 736 -36.08 6.11 21.84
CA THR A 736 -36.14 4.65 21.71
C THR A 736 -34.85 3.97 22.25
N LYS A 737 -33.67 4.53 21.95
CA LYS A 737 -32.38 4.05 22.49
C LYS A 737 -32.36 4.15 24.00
N ALA A 738 -32.85 5.25 24.59
CA ALA A 738 -32.92 5.44 26.04
C ALA A 738 -33.79 4.38 26.72
N ILE A 739 -34.99 4.10 26.14
CA ILE A 739 -35.87 3.04 26.64
C ILE A 739 -35.20 1.66 26.53
N ARG A 740 -34.60 1.33 25.36
CA ARG A 740 -33.91 0.06 25.18
C ARG A 740 -32.71 -0.10 26.11
N HIS A 741 -31.98 0.97 26.38
CA HIS A 741 -30.86 0.98 27.31
C HIS A 741 -31.32 0.63 28.72
N ILE A 742 -32.39 1.30 29.25
CA ILE A 742 -32.99 0.99 30.56
C ILE A 742 -33.42 -0.49 30.61
N ARG A 743 -34.11 -0.96 29.57
CA ARG A 743 -34.56 -2.37 29.50
C ARG A 743 -33.40 -3.35 29.61
N SER A 744 -32.30 -3.07 28.90
CA SER A 744 -31.08 -3.90 28.91
C SER A 744 -30.41 -3.88 30.29
N GLU A 745 -30.28 -2.69 30.88
CA GLU A 745 -29.70 -2.54 32.23
C GLU A 745 -30.48 -3.26 33.30
N MET A 746 -31.81 -3.19 33.20
CA MET A 746 -32.72 -3.82 34.20
C MET A 746 -33.03 -5.28 33.85
N ASN A 747 -32.36 -5.89 32.85
CA ASN A 747 -32.59 -7.26 32.43
C ASN A 747 -34.05 -7.60 32.08
N VAL A 748 -34.79 -6.64 31.52
CA VAL A 748 -36.19 -6.87 31.12
C VAL A 748 -36.22 -7.82 29.92
N PRO A 749 -36.97 -8.92 29.98
CA PRO A 749 -37.07 -9.86 28.84
C PRO A 749 -37.52 -9.15 27.56
N PRO A 750 -36.94 -9.47 26.38
CA PRO A 750 -37.24 -8.80 25.11
C PRO A 750 -38.74 -8.75 24.74
N GLY A 751 -39.47 -9.82 25.00
CA GLY A 751 -40.90 -9.93 24.69
C GLY A 751 -41.85 -9.26 25.71
N ARG A 752 -41.32 -8.72 26.80
CA ARG A 752 -42.16 -8.08 27.84
C ARG A 752 -42.32 -6.60 27.51
N GLN A 753 -43.56 -6.11 27.39
CA GLN A 753 -43.89 -4.71 27.22
C GLN A 753 -43.66 -3.96 28.53
N VAL A 754 -43.05 -2.75 28.45
CA VAL A 754 -42.82 -1.84 29.56
C VAL A 754 -43.74 -0.63 29.49
N GLU A 755 -44.06 0.00 30.60
CA GLU A 755 -44.64 1.33 30.65
C GLU A 755 -43.50 2.35 30.69
N ALA A 756 -43.51 3.34 29.78
CA ALA A 756 -42.52 4.41 29.73
C ALA A 756 -43.23 5.76 29.86
N LEU A 757 -42.87 6.50 30.87
CA LEU A 757 -43.37 7.86 31.10
C LEU A 757 -42.30 8.84 30.58
N LEU A 758 -42.69 9.70 29.67
CA LEU A 758 -41.81 10.71 29.08
C LEU A 758 -42.19 12.09 29.63
N GLU A 759 -41.26 12.76 30.28
CA GLU A 759 -41.39 14.17 30.64
C GLU A 759 -40.71 15.02 29.56
N ALA A 760 -41.48 15.75 28.73
CA ALA A 760 -41.02 16.53 27.61
C ALA A 760 -41.56 17.98 27.74
N PRO A 761 -40.80 18.89 28.38
CA PRO A 761 -41.29 20.25 28.65
C PRO A 761 -41.39 21.13 27.40
N GLY A 762 -40.52 20.86 26.38
CA GLY A 762 -40.54 21.60 25.11
C GLY A 762 -41.75 21.23 24.26
N GLU A 763 -42.52 22.22 23.82
CA GLU A 763 -43.77 21.99 23.07
C GLU A 763 -43.51 21.34 21.71
N ASP A 764 -42.56 21.89 20.94
CA ASP A 764 -42.21 21.35 19.61
C ASP A 764 -41.69 19.89 19.69
N PHE A 765 -40.83 19.64 20.65
CA PHE A 765 -40.31 18.30 20.90
C PHE A 765 -41.38 17.29 21.31
N ARG A 766 -42.31 17.73 22.20
CA ARG A 766 -43.45 16.92 22.65
C ARG A 766 -44.42 16.62 21.50
N GLN A 767 -44.73 17.60 20.63
CA GLN A 767 -45.59 17.38 19.47
C GLN A 767 -45.02 16.33 18.51
N ILE A 768 -43.69 16.33 18.27
CA ILE A 768 -43.03 15.28 17.47
C ILE A 768 -43.21 13.91 18.10
N LEU A 769 -43.02 13.79 19.42
CA LEU A 769 -43.21 12.52 20.13
C LEU A 769 -44.64 12.02 20.07
N GLU A 770 -45.62 12.91 20.25
CA GLU A 770 -47.05 12.58 20.24
C GLU A 770 -47.53 12.12 18.86
N GLN A 771 -47.10 12.81 17.81
CA GLN A 771 -47.46 12.45 16.43
C GLN A 771 -46.90 11.11 15.99
N ASP A 772 -45.70 10.75 16.43
CA ASP A 772 -44.94 9.63 15.91
C ASP A 772 -44.70 8.56 17.02
N VAL A 773 -45.49 8.57 18.12
CA VAL A 773 -45.33 7.71 19.29
C VAL A 773 -45.35 6.21 18.95
N GLU A 774 -46.07 5.83 17.92
CA GLU A 774 -46.19 4.43 17.47
C GLU A 774 -44.84 3.83 17.10
N TYR A 775 -43.91 4.62 16.50
CA TYR A 775 -42.54 4.14 16.19
C TYR A 775 -41.80 3.75 17.50
N ILE A 776 -41.87 4.60 18.53
CA ILE A 776 -41.22 4.33 19.81
C ILE A 776 -41.84 3.09 20.46
N GLN A 777 -43.19 3.01 20.49
CA GLN A 777 -43.91 1.90 21.10
C GLN A 777 -43.55 0.56 20.45
N ASN A 778 -43.53 0.52 19.15
CA ASN A 778 -43.18 -0.69 18.37
C ASN A 778 -41.72 -1.09 18.55
N LEU A 779 -40.78 -0.12 18.41
CA LEU A 779 -39.37 -0.39 18.45
C LEU A 779 -38.83 -0.70 19.87
N ALA A 780 -39.39 -0.07 20.91
CA ALA A 780 -38.97 -0.26 22.29
C ALA A 780 -39.77 -1.34 23.02
N ALA A 781 -40.83 -1.89 22.42
CA ALA A 781 -41.81 -2.73 23.08
C ALA A 781 -42.30 -2.06 24.37
N ALA A 782 -42.77 -0.81 24.27
CA ALA A 782 -43.18 0.03 25.38
C ALA A 782 -44.58 0.61 25.16
N LYS A 783 -45.37 0.78 26.21
CA LYS A 783 -46.51 1.66 26.23
C LYS A 783 -46.00 3.02 26.69
N VAL A 784 -46.13 4.03 25.85
CA VAL A 784 -45.53 5.34 26.06
C VAL A 784 -46.63 6.35 26.44
N GLU A 785 -46.42 7.08 27.53
CA GLU A 785 -47.24 8.22 27.95
C GLU A 785 -46.34 9.47 27.98
N ILE A 786 -46.79 10.56 27.37
CA ILE A 786 -46.01 11.78 27.17
C ILE A 786 -46.64 12.91 27.97
N HIS A 787 -45.85 13.59 28.77
CA HIS A 787 -46.32 14.67 29.67
C HIS A 787 -45.42 15.91 29.52
N PRO A 788 -45.95 17.12 29.61
CA PRO A 788 -45.13 18.34 29.67
C PRO A 788 -44.32 18.45 30.95
N ALA A 789 -44.87 17.94 32.07
CA ALA A 789 -44.21 17.72 33.36
C ALA A 789 -44.98 16.62 34.09
N LEU A 790 -44.27 15.76 34.80
CA LEU A 790 -44.87 14.73 35.67
C LEU A 790 -45.25 15.37 37.01
N ALA A 791 -46.51 15.18 37.43
CA ALA A 791 -47.00 15.69 38.73
C ALA A 791 -46.19 15.12 39.89
N GLU A 792 -45.86 13.84 39.80
CA GLU A 792 -44.94 13.12 40.71
C GLU A 792 -44.07 12.17 39.90
N LYS A 793 -42.76 12.18 40.17
CA LYS A 793 -41.85 11.21 39.55
C LYS A 793 -42.08 9.82 40.14
N PRO A 794 -42.19 8.76 39.34
CA PRO A 794 -42.56 7.44 39.85
C PRO A 794 -41.48 6.91 40.80
N GLU A 795 -41.94 6.38 41.94
CA GLU A 795 -41.06 5.66 42.86
C GLU A 795 -40.53 4.37 42.23
N GLN A 796 -39.33 3.98 42.56
CA GLN A 796 -38.68 2.76 42.01
C GLN A 796 -38.70 2.70 40.47
N ALA A 797 -38.34 3.78 39.81
CA ALA A 797 -38.24 3.85 38.35
C ALA A 797 -36.79 4.01 37.91
N ALA A 798 -36.38 3.25 36.89
CA ALA A 798 -35.16 3.54 36.17
C ALA A 798 -35.40 4.74 35.22
N HIS A 799 -34.39 5.62 35.07
CA HIS A 799 -34.55 6.81 34.28
C HIS A 799 -33.34 7.05 33.38
N ALA A 800 -33.58 7.73 32.27
CA ALA A 800 -32.55 8.23 31.35
C ALA A 800 -32.94 9.63 30.86
N VAL A 801 -31.93 10.43 30.59
CA VAL A 801 -32.10 11.80 30.07
C VAL A 801 -31.70 11.82 28.61
N THR A 802 -32.55 12.41 27.78
CA THR A 802 -32.30 12.73 26.37
C THR A 802 -32.24 14.25 26.20
N ARG A 803 -31.92 14.72 24.99
CA ARG A 803 -31.80 16.18 24.73
C ARG A 803 -33.05 16.99 24.97
N GLY A 804 -34.22 16.38 24.99
CA GLY A 804 -35.51 17.11 25.16
C GLY A 804 -36.52 16.41 26.02
N ALA A 805 -36.19 15.23 26.59
CA ALA A 805 -37.07 14.51 27.47
C ALA A 805 -36.31 13.73 28.54
N GLU A 806 -36.97 13.54 29.70
CA GLU A 806 -36.61 12.51 30.70
C GLU A 806 -37.53 11.31 30.51
N VAL A 807 -36.93 10.13 30.48
CA VAL A 807 -37.60 8.84 30.30
C VAL A 807 -37.60 8.11 31.63
N PHE A 808 -38.76 7.71 32.11
CA PHE A 808 -38.94 6.93 33.34
C PHE A 808 -39.62 5.58 33.04
N ILE A 809 -39.09 4.49 33.55
CA ILE A 809 -39.69 3.16 33.45
C ILE A 809 -39.91 2.62 34.87
N PRO A 810 -41.17 2.56 35.35
CA PRO A 810 -41.49 1.96 36.65
C PRO A 810 -41.09 0.49 36.67
N LEU A 811 -40.34 0.08 37.70
CA LEU A 811 -39.81 -1.29 37.83
C LEU A 811 -40.73 -2.22 38.59
N LYS A 812 -41.70 -1.66 39.36
CA LYS A 812 -42.66 -2.43 40.16
C LYS A 812 -43.52 -3.33 39.28
N GLY A 813 -43.48 -4.62 39.53
CA GLY A 813 -44.19 -5.62 38.73
C GLY A 813 -43.54 -5.95 37.37
N LEU A 814 -42.48 -5.23 37.00
CA LEU A 814 -41.74 -5.48 35.77
C LEU A 814 -40.61 -6.50 35.99
N ILE A 815 -39.89 -6.34 37.09
CA ILE A 815 -38.85 -7.25 37.58
C ILE A 815 -39.13 -7.64 39.04
N ASP A 816 -38.55 -8.76 39.46
CA ASP A 816 -38.51 -9.12 40.87
C ASP A 816 -37.39 -8.31 41.55
N ILE A 817 -37.76 -7.21 42.22
CA ILE A 817 -36.83 -6.23 42.79
C ILE A 817 -35.93 -6.89 43.85
N ASP A 818 -36.50 -7.78 44.68
CA ASP A 818 -35.74 -8.46 45.73
C ASP A 818 -34.74 -9.44 45.15
N GLN A 819 -35.13 -10.22 44.14
CA GLN A 819 -34.27 -11.17 43.46
C GLN A 819 -33.12 -10.43 42.67
N GLU A 820 -33.47 -9.37 41.98
CA GLU A 820 -32.48 -8.59 41.23
C GLU A 820 -31.53 -7.84 42.16
N SER A 821 -32.01 -7.25 43.22
CA SER A 821 -31.16 -6.64 44.26
C SER A 821 -30.22 -7.65 44.93
N ALA A 822 -30.69 -8.86 45.19
CA ALA A 822 -29.85 -9.94 45.74
C ALA A 822 -28.77 -10.38 44.73
N ARG A 823 -29.15 -10.47 43.42
CA ARG A 823 -28.22 -10.79 42.35
C ARG A 823 -27.12 -9.72 42.21
N LEU A 824 -27.50 -8.44 42.12
CA LEU A 824 -26.59 -7.31 42.00
C LEU A 824 -25.67 -7.18 43.24
N ARG A 825 -26.15 -7.41 44.44
CA ARG A 825 -25.31 -7.43 45.65
C ARG A 825 -24.26 -8.55 45.61
N LYS A 826 -24.62 -9.72 45.07
CA LYS A 826 -23.67 -10.84 44.87
C LYS A 826 -22.63 -10.52 43.83
N GLU A 827 -23.05 -9.88 42.72
CA GLU A 827 -22.17 -9.44 41.66
C GLU A 827 -21.20 -8.34 42.16
N LEU A 828 -21.73 -7.36 42.91
CA LEU A 828 -20.94 -6.30 43.53
C LEU A 828 -19.86 -6.86 44.45
N ALA A 829 -20.21 -7.81 45.31
CA ALA A 829 -19.26 -8.47 46.18
C ALA A 829 -18.14 -9.22 45.41
N SER A 830 -18.50 -9.84 44.28
CA SER A 830 -17.51 -10.48 43.39
C SER A 830 -16.55 -9.47 42.77
N ILE A 831 -17.08 -8.36 42.24
CA ILE A 831 -16.27 -7.28 41.63
C ILE A 831 -15.39 -6.61 42.68
N GLU A 832 -15.89 -6.35 43.85
CA GLU A 832 -15.10 -5.77 44.96
C GLU A 832 -13.94 -6.68 45.36
N LYS A 833 -14.15 -8.01 45.37
CA LYS A 833 -13.10 -8.98 45.61
C LYS A 833 -12.05 -8.98 44.51
N ASP A 834 -12.46 -8.91 43.24
CA ASP A 834 -11.55 -8.88 42.09
C ASP A 834 -10.79 -7.55 42.03
N LEU A 835 -11.47 -6.43 42.30
CA LEU A 835 -10.84 -5.10 42.35
C LEU A 835 -9.81 -5.04 43.49
N ALA A 836 -10.12 -5.53 44.66
CA ALA A 836 -9.20 -5.58 45.81
C ALA A 836 -7.95 -6.44 45.44
N ARG A 837 -8.13 -7.57 44.72
CA ARG A 837 -7.02 -8.39 44.23
C ARG A 837 -6.11 -7.65 43.22
N VAL A 838 -6.71 -6.93 42.27
CA VAL A 838 -5.96 -6.15 41.25
C VAL A 838 -5.25 -4.96 41.92
N GLN A 839 -5.95 -4.22 42.79
CA GLN A 839 -5.37 -3.13 43.56
C GLN A 839 -4.24 -3.60 44.48
N GLY A 840 -4.40 -4.78 45.12
CA GLY A 840 -3.35 -5.40 45.90
C GLY A 840 -2.08 -5.70 45.11
N LYS A 841 -2.21 -6.10 43.84
CA LYS A 841 -1.07 -6.25 42.94
C LYS A 841 -0.44 -4.89 42.57
N LEU A 842 -1.26 -3.90 42.26
CA LEU A 842 -0.80 -2.56 41.87
C LEU A 842 -0.20 -1.78 43.06
N ASN A 843 -0.55 -2.10 44.28
CA ASN A 843 0.06 -1.53 45.51
C ASN A 843 1.30 -2.29 45.96
N ASN A 844 1.61 -3.45 45.40
CA ASN A 844 2.79 -4.23 45.75
C ASN A 844 4.03 -3.72 45.06
N GLN A 845 4.94 -3.08 45.78
CA GLN A 845 6.20 -2.56 45.22
C GLN A 845 7.07 -3.65 44.59
N GLY A 846 7.01 -4.88 45.10
CA GLY A 846 7.74 -6.01 44.53
C GLY A 846 7.19 -6.45 43.19
N PHE A 847 5.90 -6.27 42.91
CA PHE A 847 5.29 -6.49 41.59
C PHE A 847 5.64 -5.34 40.63
N LEU A 848 5.46 -4.10 41.07
CA LEU A 848 5.76 -2.91 40.26
C LEU A 848 7.23 -2.81 39.78
N SER A 849 8.16 -3.30 40.60
CA SER A 849 9.60 -3.28 40.29
C SER A 849 10.06 -4.43 39.36
N LYS A 850 9.27 -5.52 39.24
CA LYS A 850 9.68 -6.72 38.51
C LYS A 850 8.81 -7.02 37.27
N ALA A 851 7.60 -6.49 37.22
CA ALA A 851 6.69 -6.77 36.11
C ALA A 851 7.02 -5.87 34.89
N PRO A 852 6.90 -6.39 33.66
CA PRO A 852 7.01 -5.59 32.45
C PRO A 852 5.99 -4.44 32.43
N PRO A 853 6.33 -3.26 31.85
CA PRO A 853 5.44 -2.11 31.79
C PRO A 853 4.06 -2.41 31.19
N GLU A 854 4.01 -3.25 30.17
CA GLU A 854 2.76 -3.70 29.52
C GLU A 854 1.83 -4.48 30.46
N VAL A 855 2.40 -5.28 31.36
CA VAL A 855 1.61 -6.05 32.35
C VAL A 855 1.06 -5.11 33.42
N ILE A 856 1.81 -4.11 33.83
CA ILE A 856 1.36 -3.10 34.79
C ILE A 856 0.22 -2.28 34.18
N GLU A 857 0.35 -1.88 32.92
CA GLU A 857 -0.68 -1.10 32.22
C GLU A 857 -1.97 -1.93 32.02
N LYS A 858 -1.83 -3.21 31.72
CA LYS A 858 -2.97 -4.13 31.63
C LYS A 858 -3.71 -4.30 32.96
N GLU A 859 -2.99 -4.40 34.08
CA GLU A 859 -3.62 -4.48 35.42
C GLU A 859 -4.27 -3.14 35.82
N LYS A 860 -3.70 -1.97 35.46
CA LYS A 860 -4.32 -0.65 35.65
C LYS A 860 -5.63 -0.53 34.87
N LYS A 861 -5.61 -0.88 33.57
CA LYS A 861 -6.80 -0.88 32.72
C LYS A 861 -7.90 -1.76 33.32
N LYS A 862 -7.53 -2.95 33.80
CA LYS A 862 -8.45 -3.87 34.48
C LYS A 862 -8.99 -3.29 35.76
N ALA A 863 -8.18 -2.56 36.55
CA ALA A 863 -8.66 -1.89 37.77
C ALA A 863 -9.69 -0.81 37.43
N ASN A 864 -9.48 0.00 36.41
CA ASN A 864 -10.42 1.02 35.96
C ASN A 864 -11.73 0.39 35.46
N GLU A 865 -11.68 -0.66 34.64
CA GLU A 865 -12.86 -1.38 34.16
C GLU A 865 -13.68 -1.97 35.30
N LEU A 866 -13.03 -2.52 36.35
CA LEU A 866 -13.71 -3.05 37.55
C LEU A 866 -14.31 -1.93 38.40
N THR A 867 -13.65 -0.77 38.48
CA THR A 867 -14.15 0.41 39.20
C THR A 867 -15.41 0.97 38.51
N ASP A 868 -15.39 1.07 37.19
CA ASP A 868 -16.54 1.54 36.40
C ASP A 868 -17.74 0.57 36.59
N LYS A 869 -17.48 -0.75 36.53
CA LYS A 869 -18.52 -1.77 36.78
C LYS A 869 -19.06 -1.69 38.18
N GLN A 870 -18.21 -1.46 39.19
CA GLN A 870 -18.63 -1.29 40.57
C GLN A 870 -19.57 -0.09 40.72
N SER A 871 -19.20 1.06 40.12
CA SER A 871 -20.05 2.26 40.13
C SER A 871 -21.42 2.01 39.51
N ALA A 872 -21.43 1.43 38.30
CA ALA A 872 -22.66 1.11 37.58
C ALA A 872 -23.59 0.19 38.37
N ILE A 873 -23.05 -0.85 39.06
CA ILE A 873 -23.86 -1.72 39.89
C ILE A 873 -24.40 -1.01 41.16
N ARG A 874 -23.62 -0.14 41.77
CA ARG A 874 -24.05 0.67 42.89
C ARG A 874 -25.19 1.62 42.51
N ASP A 875 -25.07 2.27 41.35
CA ASP A 875 -26.11 3.17 40.82
C ASP A 875 -27.40 2.40 40.56
N ARG A 876 -27.31 1.21 39.94
CA ARG A 876 -28.46 0.30 39.73
C ARG A 876 -29.11 -0.12 41.07
N LEU A 877 -28.33 -0.51 42.08
CA LEU A 877 -28.83 -0.85 43.40
C LEU A 877 -29.52 0.34 44.06
N SER A 878 -29.03 1.56 43.88
CA SER A 878 -29.63 2.76 44.42
C SER A 878 -31.03 3.03 43.87
N VAL A 879 -31.25 2.70 42.60
CA VAL A 879 -32.56 2.81 41.91
C VAL A 879 -33.56 1.75 42.43
N LEU A 880 -33.08 0.54 42.71
CA LEU A 880 -33.93 -0.55 43.19
C LEU A 880 -34.35 -0.43 44.67
N VAL A 881 -33.58 0.28 45.50
CA VAL A 881 -33.80 0.41 46.93
C VAL A 881 -34.59 1.67 47.32
N LYS A 882 -34.60 2.68 46.42
CA LYS A 882 -35.49 3.87 46.56
C LYS A 882 -36.90 3.51 46.17
#